data_fed2c747e5021167e9264d9c6b071dcd
#
_entry.id   fed2c747e5021167e9264d9c6b071dcd
#
_cell.length_a   1.000
_cell.length_b   1.000
_cell.length_c   1.000
_cell.angle_alpha   90.00
_cell.angle_beta   90.00
_cell.angle_gamma   90.00
#
_symmetry.space_group_name_H-M   'P 1'
#
loop_
_entity.id
_entity.type
_entity.pdbx_description
1 polymer ?
#
loop_
_entity_poly.entity_id
_entity_poly.type
_entity_poly.pdbx_seq_one_letter_code
_entity_poly.pdbx_strand_id
1 'polypeptide(L)'
;SGSARLRLMHILAGLAACGVDLAWDAIYAPSARLVSLPAHQFNRRRHWIAEPPPAEAAPVPSAAPVPADWFFETRWRPEPPTAAVGDRPARLTWLILGEPDGPGDQLASLVRSGDGHAMRLSNVDAVQLRDVTGYGAWAVVDLRALDRRAGPAGAEAMRLARQAAALGRGLDLLPAEAAVKLWVVTTGAHAIGAGAAPDLASAPLWGLCRSLILDHPKLWGGLVDLDPASAFDAAPLYREILASAAEADEIAFRAGVRQVNRLVSTAPPQADTLRVDPAATYLVTGAFGGIGPELAVWLARRGATSLVLAGRTLGKGDDDGAHPSFPLRQRLRSMGVDARLTQCDVGDRASVAALFETIRQSGAPLRGVFHAAGAAYEPVASVADGDLAVAFRAKVDGGLLLDEHSRGFDLDMFVLFSSAAGVLGARGRGHYAAANAFLDALAAARCAEGLPALSIAWGLWGTDGEGTAHLPYFQRVGLNPMAPATALDAMAGLLSEQAAGRGDLHPLVAALDGGRLRSALELQGRGRFLSALAADAPALASEASQELVQRVRQTPAALRRGLLIGIIAAEVRAVMELAPEDPVGVERGFFDLGMGSLMTVALKARLEEIFGVSLPSTLAMDYPSVAALAGYFETRLTGDFSVPPVPPVPAAPAAAATAVPDAGLARALEDLADDEVGEALAAELRALVLLS
;
A
#
# COMPACT_ATOMS: atom_id res chain seq x y z
N SER A 1 64.29 12.90 -17.91
CA SER A 1 63.24 13.86 -17.49
C SER A 1 62.04 13.91 -18.42
N GLY A 2 62.18 13.60 -19.71
CA GLY A 2 61.06 13.62 -20.67
C GLY A 2 59.94 12.59 -20.37
N SER A 3 60.28 11.41 -19.86
CA SER A 3 59.29 10.35 -19.61
C SER A 3 58.39 10.62 -18.39
N ALA A 4 58.87 11.36 -17.40
CA ALA A 4 58.07 11.68 -16.20
C ALA A 4 57.00 12.76 -16.53
N ARG A 5 57.37 13.76 -17.34
CA ARG A 5 56.42 14.78 -17.82
C ARG A 5 55.32 14.18 -18.67
N LEU A 6 55.68 13.24 -19.56
CA LEU A 6 54.67 12.55 -20.41
C LEU A 6 53.69 11.71 -19.59
N ARG A 7 54.17 11.02 -18.56
CA ARG A 7 53.31 10.27 -17.63
C ARG A 7 52.38 11.18 -16.84
N LEU A 8 52.87 12.34 -16.37
CA LEU A 8 52.02 13.30 -15.69
C LEU A 8 50.94 13.85 -16.59
N MET A 9 51.26 14.17 -17.85
CA MET A 9 50.30 14.63 -18.85
C MET A 9 49.23 13.56 -19.18
N HIS A 10 49.58 12.27 -19.22
CA HIS A 10 48.64 11.19 -19.39
C HIS A 10 47.69 11.07 -18.19
N ILE A 11 48.19 11.24 -16.96
CA ILE A 11 47.37 11.22 -15.74
C ILE A 11 46.38 12.39 -15.76
N LEU A 12 46.86 13.62 -16.09
CA LEU A 12 46.00 14.80 -16.19
C LEU A 12 44.94 14.65 -17.30
N ALA A 13 45.33 14.13 -18.46
CA ALA A 13 44.35 13.84 -19.53
C ALA A 13 43.30 12.81 -19.10
N GLY A 14 43.69 11.78 -18.34
CA GLY A 14 42.76 10.80 -17.75
C GLY A 14 41.80 11.44 -16.76
N LEU A 15 42.28 12.32 -15.88
CA LEU A 15 41.44 13.05 -14.93
C LEU A 15 40.41 13.97 -15.64
N ALA A 16 40.88 14.70 -16.66
CA ALA A 16 39.98 15.53 -17.48
C ALA A 16 38.93 14.70 -18.22
N ALA A 17 39.28 13.53 -18.74
CA ALA A 17 38.37 12.62 -19.40
C ALA A 17 37.32 12.04 -18.41
N CYS A 18 37.61 11.99 -17.12
CA CYS A 18 36.69 11.62 -16.03
C CYS A 18 35.87 12.83 -15.52
N GLY A 19 35.91 13.98 -16.17
CA GLY A 19 35.14 15.15 -15.81
C GLY A 19 35.74 16.03 -14.72
N VAL A 20 37.01 15.83 -14.34
CA VAL A 20 37.71 16.72 -13.41
C VAL A 20 38.11 17.99 -14.14
N ASP A 21 37.68 19.15 -13.63
CA ASP A 21 38.02 20.44 -14.19
C ASP A 21 39.46 20.81 -13.82
N LEU A 22 40.33 20.96 -14.82
CA LEU A 22 41.76 21.23 -14.64
C LEU A 22 42.07 22.64 -15.14
N ALA A 23 42.87 23.39 -14.34
CA ALA A 23 43.40 24.71 -14.73
C ALA A 23 44.48 24.57 -15.80
N TRP A 24 44.10 24.34 -17.05
CA TRP A 24 45.00 24.10 -18.19
C TRP A 24 45.98 25.24 -18.42
N ASP A 25 45.58 26.48 -18.14
CA ASP A 25 46.42 27.67 -18.25
C ASP A 25 47.62 27.65 -17.28
N ALA A 26 47.49 26.94 -16.17
CA ALA A 26 48.61 26.75 -15.23
C ALA A 26 49.54 25.57 -15.60
N ILE A 27 49.05 24.66 -16.44
CA ILE A 27 49.76 23.43 -16.86
C ILE A 27 50.59 23.68 -18.14
N TYR A 28 50.09 24.50 -19.06
CA TYR A 28 50.75 24.84 -20.31
C TYR A 28 51.48 26.17 -20.19
N ALA A 29 52.67 26.26 -20.82
CA ALA A 29 53.39 27.51 -20.91
C ALA A 29 52.62 28.53 -21.78
N PRO A 30 52.75 29.86 -21.49
CA PRO A 30 52.09 30.90 -22.28
C PRO A 30 52.40 30.88 -23.80
N SER A 31 53.50 30.22 -24.15
CA SER A 31 53.94 30.02 -25.54
C SER A 31 53.41 28.75 -26.24
N ALA A 32 52.57 27.97 -25.55
CA ALA A 32 51.99 26.74 -26.12
C ALA A 32 51.01 27.10 -27.24
N ARG A 33 51.15 26.46 -28.39
CA ARG A 33 50.29 26.66 -29.54
C ARG A 33 49.25 25.53 -29.64
N LEU A 34 48.02 25.88 -29.94
CA LEU A 34 46.97 24.92 -30.31
C LEU A 34 47.40 24.23 -31.64
N VAL A 35 47.49 22.92 -31.58
CA VAL A 35 47.75 22.09 -32.77
C VAL A 35 46.45 21.50 -33.23
N SER A 36 46.10 21.73 -34.54
CA SER A 36 44.94 21.11 -35.15
C SER A 36 45.18 19.60 -35.24
N LEU A 37 44.39 18.81 -34.55
CA LEU A 37 44.42 17.35 -34.69
C LEU A 37 43.74 16.97 -36.01
N PRO A 38 44.19 15.91 -36.72
CA PRO A 38 43.49 15.38 -37.86
C PRO A 38 42.07 15.03 -37.43
N ALA A 39 41.06 15.39 -38.25
CA ALA A 39 39.70 15.04 -38.04
C ALA A 39 39.60 13.51 -37.85
N HIS A 40 38.87 13.06 -36.82
CA HIS A 40 38.64 11.63 -36.59
C HIS A 40 38.03 11.00 -37.84
N GLN A 41 38.74 10.10 -38.50
CA GLN A 41 38.21 9.34 -39.63
C GLN A 41 37.25 8.30 -39.08
N PHE A 42 35.96 8.64 -39.06
CA PHE A 42 34.91 7.68 -38.83
C PHE A 42 35.00 6.55 -39.86
N ASN A 43 35.24 5.34 -39.35
CA ASN A 43 35.17 4.14 -40.18
C ASN A 43 33.69 3.91 -40.55
N ARG A 44 33.24 4.48 -41.65
CA ARG A 44 31.85 4.41 -42.15
C ARG A 44 31.55 3.01 -42.62
N ARG A 45 31.48 2.04 -41.72
CA ARG A 45 30.87 0.77 -42.00
C ARG A 45 29.39 0.90 -41.77
N ARG A 46 28.61 0.51 -42.78
CA ARG A 46 27.15 0.45 -42.69
C ARG A 46 26.81 -0.68 -41.71
N HIS A 47 26.55 -0.37 -40.46
CA HIS A 47 26.02 -1.29 -39.47
C HIS A 47 24.48 -1.30 -39.57
N TRP A 48 23.97 -1.61 -40.75
CA TRP A 48 22.58 -1.85 -40.97
C TRP A 48 22.33 -3.31 -40.48
N ILE A 49 21.54 -3.48 -39.47
CA ILE A 49 20.96 -4.79 -39.17
C ILE A 49 19.95 -5.00 -40.30
N ALA A 50 20.22 -5.95 -41.19
CA ALA A 50 19.23 -6.36 -42.21
C ALA A 50 17.98 -6.72 -41.42
N GLU A 51 16.84 -6.08 -41.71
CA GLU A 51 15.56 -6.52 -41.15
C GLU A 51 15.46 -8.00 -41.48
N PRO A 52 15.30 -8.86 -40.46
CA PRO A 52 14.96 -10.24 -40.72
C PRO A 52 13.67 -10.23 -41.55
N PRO A 53 13.52 -11.12 -42.56
CA PRO A 53 12.25 -11.26 -43.26
C PRO A 53 11.15 -11.37 -42.20
N PRO A 54 9.93 -10.81 -42.43
CA PRO A 54 8.85 -10.91 -41.46
C PRO A 54 8.77 -12.36 -41.05
N ALA A 55 9.14 -12.61 -39.82
CA ALA A 55 9.05 -13.95 -39.24
C ALA A 55 7.58 -14.35 -39.39
N GLU A 56 7.30 -15.43 -40.08
CA GLU A 56 6.05 -16.16 -39.88
C GLU A 56 5.82 -16.14 -38.37
N ALA A 57 4.66 -15.60 -37.98
CA ALA A 57 4.34 -15.36 -36.57
C ALA A 57 4.72 -16.62 -35.77
N ALA A 58 5.88 -16.60 -35.15
CA ALA A 58 6.29 -17.67 -34.26
C ALA A 58 5.14 -17.85 -33.28
N PRO A 59 4.70 -19.07 -33.01
CA PRO A 59 3.66 -19.30 -32.00
C PRO A 59 4.10 -18.54 -30.77
N VAL A 60 3.22 -17.63 -30.30
CA VAL A 60 3.44 -16.84 -29.08
C VAL A 60 3.96 -17.82 -28.04
N PRO A 61 5.18 -17.66 -27.49
CA PRO A 61 5.66 -18.56 -26.46
C PRO A 61 4.55 -18.62 -25.41
N SER A 62 4.07 -19.82 -25.13
CA SER A 62 3.05 -20.05 -24.10
C SER A 62 3.50 -19.26 -22.88
N ALA A 63 2.77 -18.21 -22.53
CA ALA A 63 3.05 -17.44 -21.34
C ALA A 63 3.19 -18.42 -20.17
N ALA A 64 4.15 -18.20 -19.29
CA ALA A 64 4.25 -19.00 -18.08
C ALA A 64 2.86 -19.04 -17.43
N PRO A 65 2.36 -20.20 -16.99
CA PRO A 65 1.03 -20.28 -16.43
C PRO A 65 0.90 -19.28 -15.29
N VAL A 66 -0.25 -18.61 -15.23
CA VAL A 66 -0.53 -17.67 -14.14
C VAL A 66 -0.51 -18.47 -12.83
N PRO A 67 0.28 -18.06 -11.82
CA PRO A 67 0.33 -18.77 -10.55
C PRO A 67 -1.05 -18.80 -9.87
N ALA A 68 -1.44 -19.98 -9.40
CA ALA A 68 -2.76 -20.19 -8.82
C ALA A 68 -2.94 -19.46 -7.48
N ASP A 69 -1.86 -19.16 -6.81
CA ASP A 69 -1.80 -18.46 -5.52
C ASP A 69 -1.83 -16.93 -5.61
N TRP A 70 -2.07 -16.37 -6.80
CA TRP A 70 -2.18 -14.93 -6.98
C TRP A 70 -3.60 -14.38 -6.78
N PHE A 71 -4.62 -15.23 -6.65
CA PHE A 71 -6.01 -14.83 -6.66
C PHE A 71 -6.61 -14.81 -5.26
N PHE A 72 -7.16 -13.65 -4.89
CA PHE A 72 -7.80 -13.43 -3.61
C PHE A 72 -9.07 -12.60 -3.79
N GLU A 73 -9.96 -12.67 -2.80
CA GLU A 73 -11.14 -11.83 -2.69
C GLU A 73 -11.42 -11.45 -1.24
N THR A 74 -12.22 -10.42 -1.03
CA THR A 74 -12.75 -10.09 0.29
C THR A 74 -14.12 -10.73 0.46
N ARG A 75 -14.34 -11.45 1.58
CA ARG A 75 -15.61 -12.09 1.91
C ARG A 75 -16.18 -11.60 3.21
N TRP A 76 -17.43 -11.19 3.15
CA TRP A 76 -18.22 -10.90 4.32
C TRP A 76 -18.82 -12.19 4.88
N ARG A 77 -18.57 -12.45 6.18
CA ARG A 77 -19.02 -13.69 6.86
C ARG A 77 -19.77 -13.34 8.14
N PRO A 78 -20.91 -14.00 8.43
CA PRO A 78 -21.55 -13.90 9.74
C PRO A 78 -20.57 -14.34 10.84
N GLU A 79 -20.33 -13.47 11.80
CA GLU A 79 -19.45 -13.77 12.95
C GLU A 79 -19.95 -12.98 14.17
N PRO A 80 -20.21 -13.64 15.33
CA PRO A 80 -20.61 -12.93 16.54
C PRO A 80 -19.48 -12.03 17.03
N PRO A 81 -19.79 -10.98 17.83
CA PRO A 81 -18.78 -10.18 18.47
C PRO A 81 -17.88 -11.07 19.35
N THR A 82 -16.59 -10.86 19.29
CA THR A 82 -15.66 -11.55 20.21
C THR A 82 -15.90 -11.00 21.61
N ALA A 83 -16.13 -11.89 22.58
CA ALA A 83 -16.28 -11.47 23.97
C ALA A 83 -15.02 -10.71 24.42
N ALA A 84 -15.19 -9.54 25.01
CA ALA A 84 -14.10 -8.75 25.54
C ALA A 84 -13.37 -9.57 26.62
N VAL A 85 -12.11 -9.91 26.35
CA VAL A 85 -11.20 -10.52 27.34
C VAL A 85 -10.41 -9.37 27.95
N GLY A 86 -10.81 -8.90 29.10
CA GLY A 86 -10.08 -7.87 29.85
C GLY A 86 -10.99 -6.95 30.67
N ASP A 87 -10.41 -6.26 31.62
CA ASP A 87 -11.08 -5.21 32.39
C ASP A 87 -11.51 -4.08 31.50
N ARG A 88 -12.82 -3.84 31.38
CA ARG A 88 -13.35 -2.64 30.73
C ARG A 88 -12.81 -1.41 31.47
N PRO A 89 -12.35 -0.35 30.76
CA PRO A 89 -12.12 0.90 31.46
C PRO A 89 -13.41 1.31 32.18
N ALA A 90 -13.31 1.56 33.46
CA ALA A 90 -14.46 1.76 34.35
C ALA A 90 -15.38 2.93 33.91
N ARG A 91 -14.89 3.82 33.04
CA ARG A 91 -15.68 4.92 32.42
C ARG A 91 -15.08 5.23 31.03
N LEU A 92 -15.81 4.89 29.98
CA LEU A 92 -15.52 5.31 28.62
C LEU A 92 -16.28 6.60 28.31
N THR A 93 -15.57 7.63 27.89
CA THR A 93 -16.19 8.87 27.38
C THR A 93 -16.33 8.79 25.88
N TRP A 94 -17.44 9.28 25.34
CA TRP A 94 -17.75 9.20 23.92
C TRP A 94 -17.69 10.58 23.29
N LEU A 95 -16.94 10.72 22.20
CA LEU A 95 -16.99 11.84 21.28
C LEU A 95 -17.70 11.37 20.00
N ILE A 96 -18.89 11.89 19.76
CA ILE A 96 -19.74 11.51 18.64
C ILE A 96 -19.75 12.65 17.64
N LEU A 97 -19.25 12.42 16.43
CA LEU A 97 -19.19 13.39 15.34
C LEU A 97 -20.35 13.18 14.38
N GLY A 98 -21.06 14.26 14.04
CA GLY A 98 -22.20 14.26 13.13
C GLY A 98 -23.11 15.44 13.32
N GLU A 99 -23.98 15.72 12.35
CA GLU A 99 -24.88 16.88 12.38
C GLU A 99 -25.89 16.79 13.56
N PRO A 100 -26.35 17.92 14.10
CA PRO A 100 -27.43 17.97 15.09
C PRO A 100 -28.71 17.31 14.56
N ASP A 101 -29.52 16.80 15.46
CA ASP A 101 -30.82 16.13 15.17
C ASP A 101 -30.67 14.90 14.25
N GLY A 102 -29.46 14.31 14.18
CA GLY A 102 -29.12 13.16 13.34
C GLY A 102 -28.90 11.85 14.14
N PRO A 103 -28.34 10.83 13.49
CA PRO A 103 -28.01 9.52 14.09
C PRO A 103 -27.21 9.62 15.39
N GLY A 104 -26.36 10.63 15.50
CA GLY A 104 -25.54 10.85 16.69
C GLY A 104 -26.34 11.15 17.96
N ASP A 105 -27.57 11.70 17.87
CA ASP A 105 -28.41 11.94 19.06
C ASP A 105 -28.98 10.68 19.64
N GLN A 106 -29.35 9.72 18.79
CA GLN A 106 -29.79 8.41 19.24
C GLN A 106 -28.68 7.67 19.98
N LEU A 107 -27.46 7.69 19.40
CA LEU A 107 -26.28 7.06 20.04
C LEU A 107 -25.93 7.75 21.36
N ALA A 108 -25.91 9.09 21.40
CA ALA A 108 -25.64 9.86 22.61
C ALA A 108 -26.68 9.61 23.72
N SER A 109 -27.96 9.48 23.35
CA SER A 109 -29.03 9.16 24.28
C SER A 109 -28.84 7.77 24.89
N LEU A 110 -28.47 6.79 24.04
CA LEU A 110 -28.19 5.43 24.49
C LEU A 110 -26.98 5.35 25.42
N VAL A 111 -25.91 6.08 25.10
CA VAL A 111 -24.73 6.19 25.99
C VAL A 111 -25.11 6.76 27.34
N ARG A 112 -25.89 7.85 27.39
CA ARG A 112 -26.30 8.49 28.64
C ARG A 112 -27.25 7.61 29.47
N SER A 113 -28.12 6.85 28.81
CA SER A 113 -29.01 5.90 29.51
C SER A 113 -28.26 4.73 30.18
N GLY A 114 -27.03 4.44 29.73
CA GLY A 114 -26.12 3.48 30.32
C GLY A 114 -25.08 4.10 31.27
N ASP A 115 -25.36 5.28 31.85
CA ASP A 115 -24.47 6.03 32.76
C ASP A 115 -23.12 6.46 32.10
N GLY A 116 -23.04 6.47 30.77
CA GLY A 116 -21.88 6.93 30.02
C GLY A 116 -21.90 8.45 29.76
N HIS A 117 -20.75 9.03 29.53
CA HIS A 117 -20.61 10.43 29.11
C HIS A 117 -20.49 10.52 27.60
N ALA A 118 -21.35 11.33 26.95
CA ALA A 118 -21.32 11.58 25.52
C ALA A 118 -21.23 13.09 25.22
N MET A 119 -20.19 13.47 24.50
CA MET A 119 -20.00 14.77 23.87
C MET A 119 -20.34 14.67 22.40
N ARG A 120 -21.01 15.69 21.85
CA ARG A 120 -21.34 15.76 20.43
C ARG A 120 -20.71 16.98 19.78
N LEU A 121 -20.15 16.78 18.59
CA LEU A 121 -19.64 17.85 17.73
C LEU A 121 -20.04 17.55 16.27
N SER A 122 -20.41 18.59 15.53
CA SER A 122 -20.67 18.42 14.08
C SER A 122 -19.39 18.19 13.30
N ASN A 123 -18.30 18.80 13.73
CA ASN A 123 -16.97 18.65 13.15
C ASN A 123 -15.89 18.85 14.22
N VAL A 124 -14.71 18.36 13.94
CA VAL A 124 -13.54 18.52 14.80
C VAL A 124 -12.30 18.63 13.92
N ASP A 125 -11.45 19.60 14.18
CA ASP A 125 -10.12 19.66 13.59
C ASP A 125 -9.09 18.85 14.40
N ALA A 126 -7.87 18.75 13.88
CA ALA A 126 -6.82 17.96 14.51
C ALA A 126 -6.44 18.44 15.91
N VAL A 127 -6.36 19.76 16.12
CA VAL A 127 -6.01 20.35 17.42
C VAL A 127 -7.14 20.15 18.41
N GLN A 128 -8.38 20.41 18.01
CA GLN A 128 -9.56 20.18 18.84
C GLN A 128 -9.68 18.71 19.26
N LEU A 129 -9.40 17.76 18.36
CA LEU A 129 -9.41 16.34 18.71
C LEU A 129 -8.42 16.05 19.84
N ARG A 130 -7.18 16.51 19.72
CA ARG A 130 -6.14 16.38 20.74
C ARG A 130 -6.61 17.01 22.08
N ASP A 131 -7.09 18.22 22.04
CA ASP A 131 -7.45 19.00 23.23
C ASP A 131 -8.63 18.36 23.98
N VAL A 132 -9.59 17.77 23.24
CA VAL A 132 -10.77 17.09 23.82
C VAL A 132 -10.39 15.70 24.36
N THR A 133 -9.58 14.92 23.61
CA THR A 133 -9.36 13.49 23.91
C THR A 133 -8.01 13.18 24.54
N GLY A 134 -7.17 14.18 24.77
CA GLY A 134 -5.80 14.00 25.30
C GLY A 134 -5.72 13.37 26.70
N TYR A 135 -6.85 13.33 27.45
CA TYR A 135 -6.91 12.77 28.79
C TYR A 135 -8.09 11.83 28.94
N GLY A 136 -7.84 10.64 29.53
CA GLY A 136 -8.85 9.62 29.78
C GLY A 136 -9.06 8.64 28.63
N ALA A 137 -10.03 7.73 28.78
CA ALA A 137 -10.38 6.73 27.78
C ALA A 137 -11.56 7.23 26.92
N TRP A 138 -11.37 7.26 25.60
CA TRP A 138 -12.35 7.81 24.66
C TRP A 138 -12.71 6.84 23.54
N ALA A 139 -14.02 6.76 23.24
CA ALA A 139 -14.53 6.27 21.97
C ALA A 139 -14.87 7.46 21.08
N VAL A 140 -14.09 7.69 20.02
CA VAL A 140 -14.39 8.70 19.00
C VAL A 140 -15.18 8.00 17.89
N VAL A 141 -16.43 8.41 17.67
CA VAL A 141 -17.34 7.76 16.72
C VAL A 141 -17.69 8.77 15.63
N ASP A 142 -17.17 8.55 14.44
CA ASP A 142 -17.43 9.40 13.28
C ASP A 142 -18.66 8.88 12.51
N LEU A 143 -19.77 9.60 12.62
CA LEU A 143 -21.04 9.33 11.95
C LEU A 143 -21.29 10.26 10.75
N ARG A 144 -20.34 11.15 10.40
CA ARG A 144 -20.53 12.20 9.38
C ARG A 144 -20.78 11.64 7.97
N ALA A 145 -20.45 10.36 7.71
CA ALA A 145 -20.82 9.68 6.48
C ALA A 145 -22.32 9.30 6.42
N LEU A 146 -23.02 9.33 7.57
CA LEU A 146 -24.47 9.14 7.63
C LEU A 146 -25.24 10.44 7.33
N ASP A 147 -24.58 11.60 7.49
CA ASP A 147 -25.12 12.92 7.22
C ASP A 147 -25.00 13.25 5.72
N ARG A 148 -25.83 12.59 4.92
CA ARG A 148 -25.76 12.73 3.45
C ARG A 148 -26.10 14.13 3.00
N ARG A 149 -25.25 14.68 2.13
CA ARG A 149 -25.50 15.92 1.41
C ARG A 149 -25.91 15.62 -0.02
N ALA A 150 -26.89 16.35 -0.53
CA ALA A 150 -27.26 16.29 -1.93
C ALA A 150 -26.10 16.83 -2.78
N GLY A 151 -25.67 16.07 -3.79
CA GLY A 151 -24.60 16.48 -4.68
C GLY A 151 -23.93 15.32 -5.45
N PRO A 152 -22.98 15.64 -6.32
CA PRO A 152 -22.23 14.62 -7.05
C PRO A 152 -21.44 13.72 -6.10
N ALA A 153 -21.44 12.41 -6.35
CA ALA A 153 -20.77 11.41 -5.51
C ALA A 153 -19.27 11.71 -5.30
N GLY A 154 -18.55 12.19 -6.31
CA GLY A 154 -17.14 12.56 -6.19
C GLY A 154 -16.88 13.72 -5.23
N ALA A 155 -17.75 14.74 -5.22
CA ALA A 155 -17.63 15.88 -4.30
C ALA A 155 -17.89 15.44 -2.86
N GLU A 156 -18.88 14.59 -2.63
CA GLU A 156 -19.19 14.06 -1.31
C GLU A 156 -18.09 13.09 -0.82
N ALA A 157 -17.55 12.25 -1.70
CA ALA A 157 -16.40 11.39 -1.43
C ALA A 157 -15.18 12.22 -0.97
N MET A 158 -14.90 13.32 -1.68
CA MET A 158 -13.83 14.26 -1.31
C MET A 158 -14.06 14.89 0.06
N ARG A 159 -15.30 15.32 0.35
CA ARG A 159 -15.66 15.90 1.65
C ARG A 159 -15.40 14.92 2.80
N LEU A 160 -15.89 13.71 2.66
CA LEU A 160 -15.72 12.65 3.65
C LEU A 160 -14.24 12.26 3.83
N ALA A 161 -13.50 12.12 2.74
CA ALA A 161 -12.07 11.81 2.80
C ALA A 161 -11.27 12.90 3.51
N ARG A 162 -11.55 14.19 3.26
CA ARG A 162 -10.92 15.32 3.98
C ARG A 162 -11.21 15.29 5.48
N GLN A 163 -12.45 14.99 5.86
CA GLN A 163 -12.83 14.89 7.26
C GLN A 163 -12.11 13.73 7.97
N ALA A 164 -11.97 12.58 7.33
CA ALA A 164 -11.23 11.45 7.88
C ALA A 164 -9.71 11.71 7.92
N ALA A 165 -9.15 12.38 6.91
CA ALA A 165 -7.76 12.80 6.93
C ALA A 165 -7.48 13.81 8.07
N ALA A 166 -8.42 14.71 8.36
CA ALA A 166 -8.31 15.62 9.50
C ALA A 166 -8.30 14.85 10.84
N LEU A 167 -9.11 13.80 10.98
CA LEU A 167 -9.04 12.91 12.16
C LEU A 167 -7.68 12.21 12.22
N GLY A 168 -7.15 11.68 11.12
CA GLY A 168 -5.80 11.09 11.06
C GLY A 168 -4.74 12.06 11.59
N ARG A 169 -4.74 13.32 11.09
CA ARG A 169 -3.84 14.35 11.60
C ARG A 169 -4.03 14.65 13.09
N GLY A 170 -5.26 14.53 13.59
CA GLY A 170 -5.54 14.65 15.02
C GLY A 170 -4.94 13.51 15.84
N LEU A 171 -4.99 12.29 15.30
CA LEU A 171 -4.37 11.12 15.94
C LEU A 171 -2.84 11.26 16.01
N ASP A 172 -2.18 11.88 15.01
CA ASP A 172 -0.74 12.18 15.02
C ASP A 172 -0.33 13.10 16.19
N LEU A 173 -1.24 13.93 16.67
CA LEU A 173 -0.99 14.87 17.76
C LEU A 173 -1.26 14.31 19.16
N LEU A 174 -1.81 13.10 19.25
CA LEU A 174 -2.10 12.48 20.54
C LEU A 174 -0.82 11.95 21.21
N PRO A 175 -0.73 12.03 22.55
CA PRO A 175 0.37 11.42 23.28
C PRO A 175 0.35 9.88 23.12
N ALA A 176 1.51 9.25 23.25
CA ALA A 176 1.68 7.81 23.04
C ALA A 176 0.82 6.95 24.01
N GLU A 177 0.45 7.52 25.15
CA GLU A 177 -0.35 6.92 26.22
C GLU A 177 -1.85 7.16 26.04
N ALA A 178 -2.27 7.88 24.98
CA ALA A 178 -3.67 8.21 24.76
C ALA A 178 -4.54 6.94 24.63
N ALA A 179 -5.55 6.83 25.47
CA ALA A 179 -6.51 5.72 25.45
C ALA A 179 -7.72 6.09 24.55
N VAL A 180 -7.46 6.34 23.28
CA VAL A 180 -8.48 6.73 22.29
C VAL A 180 -8.72 5.56 21.33
N LYS A 181 -10.00 5.31 20.97
CA LYS A 181 -10.40 4.37 19.94
C LYS A 181 -11.29 5.08 18.91
N LEU A 182 -10.80 5.19 17.66
CA LEU A 182 -11.55 5.80 16.57
C LEU A 182 -12.41 4.74 15.86
N TRP A 183 -13.70 5.03 15.73
CA TRP A 183 -14.68 4.29 14.97
C TRP A 183 -15.19 5.13 13.82
N VAL A 184 -15.22 4.58 12.62
CA VAL A 184 -15.78 5.25 11.45
C VAL A 184 -16.96 4.44 10.95
N VAL A 185 -18.10 5.11 10.78
CA VAL A 185 -19.38 4.46 10.46
C VAL A 185 -19.90 4.98 9.12
N THR A 186 -20.25 4.05 8.24
CA THR A 186 -20.84 4.31 6.93
C THR A 186 -22.19 3.59 6.78
N THR A 187 -22.87 3.85 5.69
CA THR A 187 -24.08 3.11 5.29
C THR A 187 -23.95 2.68 3.84
N GLY A 188 -24.00 1.37 3.59
CA GLY A 188 -23.98 0.82 2.25
C GLY A 188 -22.70 1.06 1.46
N ALA A 189 -21.55 1.27 2.13
CA ALA A 189 -20.26 1.45 1.46
C ALA A 189 -19.83 0.20 0.66
N HIS A 190 -20.37 -0.96 1.03
CA HIS A 190 -20.09 -2.23 0.38
C HIS A 190 -21.35 -2.88 -0.19
N ALA A 191 -21.22 -3.43 -1.40
CA ALA A 191 -22.23 -4.25 -2.06
C ALA A 191 -22.26 -5.64 -1.39
N ILE A 192 -23.02 -5.80 -0.30
CA ILE A 192 -23.18 -7.06 0.41
C ILE A 192 -24.56 -7.64 0.11
N GLY A 193 -24.59 -8.76 -0.60
CA GLY A 193 -25.81 -9.40 -1.09
C GLY A 193 -26.02 -9.21 -2.59
N ALA A 194 -26.82 -10.08 -3.19
CA ALA A 194 -27.06 -10.09 -4.63
C ALA A 194 -27.73 -8.79 -5.11
N GLY A 195 -27.17 -8.14 -6.13
CA GLY A 195 -27.73 -6.94 -6.74
C GLY A 195 -27.62 -5.66 -5.93
N ALA A 196 -26.92 -5.67 -4.79
CA ALA A 196 -26.68 -4.46 -3.99
C ALA A 196 -25.68 -3.53 -4.71
N ALA A 197 -26.03 -2.25 -4.84
CA ALA A 197 -25.09 -1.23 -5.29
C ALA A 197 -24.43 -0.57 -4.07
N PRO A 198 -23.09 -0.32 -4.10
CA PRO A 198 -22.41 0.39 -3.02
C PRO A 198 -22.66 1.89 -3.09
N ASP A 199 -22.54 2.56 -1.94
CA ASP A 199 -22.49 4.02 -1.87
C ASP A 199 -21.12 4.52 -2.30
N LEU A 200 -21.03 5.10 -3.48
CA LEU A 200 -19.79 5.59 -4.07
C LEU A 200 -19.13 6.70 -3.23
N ALA A 201 -19.90 7.48 -2.49
CA ALA A 201 -19.36 8.55 -1.67
C ALA A 201 -18.63 8.04 -0.43
N SER A 202 -19.09 6.93 0.15
CA SER A 202 -18.52 6.33 1.36
C SER A 202 -17.35 5.38 1.07
N ALA A 203 -17.27 4.80 -0.12
CA ALA A 203 -16.26 3.80 -0.46
C ALA A 203 -14.80 4.29 -0.28
N PRO A 204 -14.39 5.51 -0.71
CA PRO A 204 -13.04 6.02 -0.48
C PRO A 204 -12.66 6.11 0.99
N LEU A 205 -13.63 6.34 1.87
CA LEU A 205 -13.41 6.41 3.30
C LEU A 205 -12.83 5.12 3.86
N TRP A 206 -13.27 3.96 3.34
CA TRP A 206 -12.75 2.66 3.73
C TRP A 206 -11.28 2.47 3.34
N GLY A 207 -10.91 2.84 2.11
CA GLY A 207 -9.52 2.78 1.66
C GLY A 207 -8.60 3.68 2.50
N LEU A 208 -9.03 4.92 2.78
CA LEU A 208 -8.30 5.84 3.65
C LEU A 208 -8.13 5.27 5.06
N CYS A 209 -9.24 4.81 5.67
CA CYS A 209 -9.23 4.29 7.04
C CYS A 209 -8.41 3.00 7.18
N ARG A 210 -8.39 2.12 6.17
CA ARG A 210 -7.50 0.96 6.14
C ARG A 210 -6.02 1.37 6.25
N SER A 211 -5.64 2.50 5.68
CA SER A 211 -4.30 3.05 5.81
C SER A 211 -4.07 3.68 7.19
N LEU A 212 -5.06 4.43 7.71
CA LEU A 212 -4.98 5.01 9.07
C LEU A 212 -4.87 3.94 10.16
N ILE A 213 -5.49 2.76 9.98
CA ILE A 213 -5.29 1.61 10.89
C ILE A 213 -3.81 1.22 10.95
N LEU A 214 -3.14 1.17 9.79
CA LEU A 214 -1.74 0.79 9.72
C LEU A 214 -0.81 1.88 10.28
N ASP A 215 -1.22 3.14 10.21
CA ASP A 215 -0.47 4.27 10.77
C ASP A 215 -0.67 4.37 12.29
N HIS A 216 -1.89 4.10 12.79
CA HIS A 216 -2.29 4.27 14.19
C HIS A 216 -2.95 3.01 14.81
N PRO A 217 -2.31 1.84 14.81
CA PRO A 217 -2.95 0.58 15.19
C PRO A 217 -3.50 0.57 16.63
N LYS A 218 -2.86 1.31 17.55
CA LYS A 218 -3.31 1.40 18.96
C LYS A 218 -4.55 2.27 19.14
N LEU A 219 -4.75 3.26 18.25
CA LEU A 219 -5.82 4.25 18.35
C LEU A 219 -7.07 3.86 17.54
N TRP A 220 -7.01 2.74 16.81
CA TRP A 220 -8.11 2.30 15.97
C TRP A 220 -9.11 1.43 16.75
N GLY A 221 -10.43 1.70 16.54
CA GLY A 221 -11.54 0.92 17.07
C GLY A 221 -12.12 -0.02 16.03
N GLY A 222 -12.61 0.50 14.91
CA GLY A 222 -13.18 -0.30 13.82
C GLY A 222 -13.79 0.52 12.68
N LEU A 223 -14.09 -0.17 11.57
CA LEU A 223 -14.91 0.30 10.47
C LEU A 223 -16.25 -0.42 10.52
N VAL A 224 -17.35 0.33 10.47
CA VAL A 224 -18.70 -0.23 10.54
C VAL A 224 -19.54 0.26 9.37
N ASP A 225 -20.12 -0.67 8.59
CA ASP A 225 -21.03 -0.37 7.49
C ASP A 225 -22.45 -0.82 7.84
N LEU A 226 -23.34 0.15 7.98
CA LEU A 226 -24.72 -0.10 8.35
C LEU A 226 -25.57 -0.51 7.13
N ASP A 227 -26.70 -1.15 7.40
CA ASP A 227 -27.62 -1.59 6.39
C ASP A 227 -28.32 -0.40 5.71
N PRO A 228 -28.14 -0.17 4.39
CA PRO A 228 -28.79 0.92 3.70
C PRO A 228 -30.31 0.73 3.55
N ALA A 229 -30.81 -0.50 3.71
CA ALA A 229 -32.25 -0.81 3.63
C ALA A 229 -32.98 -0.60 4.95
N SER A 230 -32.28 -0.37 6.05
CA SER A 230 -32.84 -0.21 7.40
C SER A 230 -32.72 1.24 7.89
N ALA A 231 -33.69 1.68 8.66
CA ALA A 231 -33.54 2.93 9.41
C ALA A 231 -32.39 2.80 10.42
N PHE A 232 -31.73 3.91 10.70
CA PHE A 232 -30.65 3.91 11.68
C PHE A 232 -31.12 3.46 13.06
N ASP A 233 -30.45 2.45 13.61
CA ASP A 233 -30.60 1.97 14.98
C ASP A 233 -29.23 2.04 15.67
N ALA A 234 -29.13 2.81 16.71
CA ALA A 234 -27.88 2.98 17.47
C ALA A 234 -27.50 1.76 18.31
N ALA A 235 -28.44 0.86 18.62
CA ALA A 235 -28.20 -0.23 19.58
C ALA A 235 -27.21 -1.28 19.09
N PRO A 236 -27.18 -1.73 17.84
CA PRO A 236 -26.13 -2.63 17.32
C PRO A 236 -24.74 -1.98 17.39
N LEU A 237 -24.62 -0.71 16.96
CA LEU A 237 -23.37 0.04 16.99
C LEU A 237 -22.85 0.25 18.41
N TYR A 238 -23.73 0.64 19.32
CA TYR A 238 -23.38 0.80 20.74
C TYR A 238 -22.84 -0.49 21.36
N ARG A 239 -23.52 -1.62 21.11
CA ARG A 239 -23.09 -2.94 21.57
C ARG A 239 -21.75 -3.36 20.96
N GLU A 240 -21.54 -3.09 19.67
CA GLU A 240 -20.28 -3.40 18.97
C GLU A 240 -19.11 -2.65 19.59
N ILE A 241 -19.25 -1.33 19.79
CA ILE A 241 -18.19 -0.50 20.39
C ILE A 241 -17.86 -0.94 21.81
N LEU A 242 -18.87 -1.34 22.59
CA LEU A 242 -18.66 -1.84 23.95
C LEU A 242 -18.09 -3.28 24.01
N ALA A 243 -18.41 -4.11 23.00
CA ALA A 243 -17.93 -5.49 22.94
C ALA A 243 -16.53 -5.62 22.33
N SER A 244 -16.05 -4.59 21.62
CA SER A 244 -14.83 -4.67 20.83
C SER A 244 -13.62 -5.00 21.70
N ALA A 245 -12.99 -6.10 21.32
CA ALA A 245 -11.69 -6.51 21.85
C ALA A 245 -10.56 -5.67 21.24
N ALA A 246 -9.33 -5.94 21.65
CA ALA A 246 -8.13 -5.17 21.34
C ALA A 246 -7.78 -5.01 19.85
N GLU A 247 -8.42 -5.75 18.93
CA GLU A 247 -8.11 -5.72 17.51
C GLU A 247 -9.23 -5.09 16.69
N ALA A 248 -8.84 -4.18 15.79
CA ALA A 248 -9.71 -3.53 14.81
C ALA A 248 -10.31 -4.56 13.84
N ASP A 249 -11.59 -4.45 13.55
CA ASP A 249 -12.26 -5.28 12.57
C ASP A 249 -13.01 -4.42 11.54
N GLU A 250 -13.28 -5.00 10.38
CA GLU A 250 -14.15 -4.45 9.36
C GLU A 250 -15.51 -5.14 9.49
N ILE A 251 -16.54 -4.39 9.87
CA ILE A 251 -17.83 -4.92 10.29
C ILE A 251 -18.92 -4.36 9.38
N ALA A 252 -19.88 -5.20 9.01
CA ALA A 252 -21.11 -4.76 8.38
C ALA A 252 -22.32 -5.36 9.09
N PHE A 253 -23.39 -4.59 9.12
CA PHE A 253 -24.72 -5.09 9.52
C PHE A 253 -25.62 -5.17 8.27
N ARG A 254 -26.25 -6.31 8.03
CA ARG A 254 -27.21 -6.50 6.95
C ARG A 254 -28.35 -7.37 7.47
N ALA A 255 -29.58 -6.89 7.34
CA ALA A 255 -30.78 -7.55 7.86
C ALA A 255 -30.66 -7.97 9.36
N GLY A 256 -29.99 -7.12 10.16
CA GLY A 256 -29.75 -7.40 11.57
C GLY A 256 -28.61 -8.39 11.86
N VAL A 257 -27.99 -8.97 10.85
CA VAL A 257 -26.85 -9.90 11.01
C VAL A 257 -25.54 -9.14 10.96
N ARG A 258 -24.70 -9.35 12.01
CA ARG A 258 -23.31 -8.89 12.01
C ARG A 258 -22.47 -9.74 11.10
N GLN A 259 -21.69 -9.09 10.23
CA GLN A 259 -20.75 -9.71 9.32
C GLN A 259 -19.37 -9.07 9.48
N VAL A 260 -18.34 -9.84 9.21
CA VAL A 260 -16.93 -9.36 9.21
C VAL A 260 -16.30 -9.65 7.87
N ASN A 261 -15.44 -8.74 7.46
CA ASN A 261 -14.68 -8.87 6.22
C ASN A 261 -13.42 -9.71 6.43
N ARG A 262 -13.17 -10.65 5.53
CA ARG A 262 -11.98 -11.51 5.57
C ARG A 262 -11.39 -11.64 4.16
N LEU A 263 -10.06 -11.59 4.05
CA LEU A 263 -9.37 -11.95 2.83
C LEU A 263 -9.30 -13.47 2.70
N VAL A 264 -9.71 -13.99 1.56
CA VAL A 264 -9.67 -15.42 1.24
C VAL A 264 -8.94 -15.66 -0.07
N SER A 265 -8.25 -16.79 -0.19
CA SER A 265 -7.73 -17.27 -1.47
C SER A 265 -8.88 -17.79 -2.33
N THR A 266 -8.79 -17.59 -3.64
CA THR A 266 -9.76 -18.10 -4.62
C THR A 266 -9.05 -18.96 -5.65
N ALA A 267 -9.81 -19.83 -6.29
CA ALA A 267 -9.28 -20.59 -7.42
C ALA A 267 -8.92 -19.64 -8.57
N PRO A 268 -7.85 -19.94 -9.33
CA PRO A 268 -7.55 -19.20 -10.54
C PRO A 268 -8.68 -19.35 -11.57
N PRO A 269 -8.85 -18.36 -12.47
CA PRO A 269 -9.79 -18.48 -13.58
C PRO A 269 -9.58 -19.77 -14.38
N GLN A 270 -10.68 -20.45 -14.73
CA GLN A 270 -10.63 -21.80 -15.32
C GLN A 270 -10.10 -21.80 -16.76
N ALA A 271 -10.36 -20.76 -17.53
CA ALA A 271 -9.95 -20.67 -18.93
C ALA A 271 -9.83 -19.23 -19.39
N ASP A 272 -8.84 -18.96 -20.23
CA ASP A 272 -8.76 -17.73 -20.99
C ASP A 272 -9.48 -17.91 -22.34
N THR A 273 -10.71 -17.47 -22.38
CA THR A 273 -11.55 -17.44 -23.59
C THR A 273 -11.80 -16.04 -24.12
N LEU A 274 -11.07 -15.06 -23.57
CA LEU A 274 -11.23 -13.65 -23.94
C LEU A 274 -11.02 -13.46 -25.44
N ARG A 275 -12.02 -12.87 -26.10
CA ARG A 275 -11.97 -12.49 -27.51
C ARG A 275 -11.88 -10.98 -27.62
N VAL A 276 -10.89 -10.51 -28.35
CA VAL A 276 -10.74 -9.11 -28.73
C VAL A 276 -11.22 -9.01 -30.16
N ASP A 277 -12.25 -8.18 -30.42
CA ASP A 277 -12.79 -7.97 -31.76
C ASP A 277 -11.84 -7.08 -32.55
N PRO A 278 -11.24 -7.58 -33.65
CA PRO A 278 -10.33 -6.79 -34.47
C PRO A 278 -11.03 -5.62 -35.19
N ALA A 279 -12.36 -5.64 -35.34
CA ALA A 279 -13.12 -4.54 -35.94
C ALA A 279 -13.45 -3.42 -34.95
N ALA A 280 -13.17 -3.63 -33.65
CA ALA A 280 -13.50 -2.69 -32.57
C ALA A 280 -12.32 -1.82 -32.19
N THR A 281 -12.65 -0.71 -31.50
CA THR A 281 -11.68 0.19 -30.86
C THR A 281 -11.62 -0.07 -29.37
N TYR A 282 -10.41 0.01 -28.80
CA TYR A 282 -10.18 -0.10 -27.35
C TYR A 282 -9.51 1.16 -26.84
N LEU A 283 -10.07 1.75 -25.77
CA LEU A 283 -9.53 2.94 -25.12
C LEU A 283 -8.64 2.52 -23.92
N VAL A 284 -7.41 3.02 -23.91
CA VAL A 284 -6.50 2.90 -22.76
C VAL A 284 -6.18 4.29 -22.25
N THR A 285 -6.58 4.60 -21.03
CA THR A 285 -6.17 5.82 -20.34
C THR A 285 -4.98 5.55 -19.42
N GLY A 286 -4.10 6.55 -19.23
CA GLY A 286 -2.81 6.30 -18.58
C GLY A 286 -1.83 5.51 -19.44
N ALA A 287 -2.03 5.55 -20.75
CA ALA A 287 -1.33 4.72 -21.75
C ALA A 287 0.19 4.92 -21.78
N PHE A 288 0.71 6.02 -21.25
CA PHE A 288 2.14 6.37 -21.31
C PHE A 288 2.84 6.25 -19.94
N GLY A 289 2.12 5.81 -18.90
CA GLY A 289 2.67 5.50 -17.58
C GLY A 289 2.97 4.00 -17.42
N GLY A 290 3.63 3.61 -16.34
CA GLY A 290 4.17 2.28 -16.06
C GLY A 290 3.50 1.06 -16.71
N ILE A 291 2.19 0.84 -16.47
CA ILE A 291 1.45 -0.34 -16.96
C ILE A 291 0.88 -0.12 -18.37
N GLY A 292 0.56 1.13 -18.74
CA GLY A 292 -0.16 1.45 -19.96
C GLY A 292 0.47 0.92 -21.25
N PRO A 293 1.78 1.05 -21.47
CA PRO A 293 2.46 0.51 -22.65
C PRO A 293 2.35 -1.01 -22.77
N GLU A 294 2.51 -1.73 -21.65
CA GLU A 294 2.40 -3.20 -21.63
C GLU A 294 0.97 -3.64 -21.94
N LEU A 295 -0.03 -2.94 -21.37
CA LEU A 295 -1.44 -3.19 -21.67
C LEU A 295 -1.78 -2.95 -23.16
N ALA A 296 -1.29 -1.85 -23.77
CA ALA A 296 -1.52 -1.58 -25.18
C ALA A 296 -0.90 -2.66 -26.09
N VAL A 297 0.31 -3.11 -25.77
CA VAL A 297 0.98 -4.20 -26.50
C VAL A 297 0.27 -5.54 -26.28
N TRP A 298 -0.23 -5.79 -25.08
CA TRP A 298 -0.99 -7.00 -24.78
C TRP A 298 -2.31 -7.04 -25.56
N LEU A 299 -3.07 -5.92 -25.65
CA LEU A 299 -4.27 -5.84 -26.49
C LEU A 299 -3.96 -6.10 -27.96
N ALA A 300 -2.86 -5.51 -28.48
CA ALA A 300 -2.39 -5.75 -29.84
C ALA A 300 -2.09 -7.23 -30.13
N ARG A 301 -1.40 -7.92 -29.20
CA ARG A 301 -1.10 -9.35 -29.29
C ARG A 301 -2.35 -10.21 -29.28
N ARG A 302 -3.43 -9.74 -28.64
CA ARG A 302 -4.73 -10.41 -28.58
C ARG A 302 -5.64 -10.09 -29.78
N GLY A 303 -5.14 -9.31 -30.73
CA GLY A 303 -5.84 -9.06 -32.00
C GLY A 303 -6.52 -7.70 -32.12
N ALA A 304 -6.36 -6.79 -31.15
CA ALA A 304 -6.83 -5.42 -31.32
C ALA A 304 -6.08 -4.74 -32.47
N THR A 305 -6.81 -4.19 -33.44
CA THR A 305 -6.24 -3.46 -34.59
C THR A 305 -6.42 -1.95 -34.46
N SER A 306 -7.30 -1.47 -33.57
CA SER A 306 -7.56 -0.06 -33.32
C SER A 306 -7.48 0.24 -31.83
N LEU A 307 -6.55 1.12 -31.46
CA LEU A 307 -6.36 1.58 -30.08
C LEU A 307 -6.43 3.10 -30.00
N VAL A 308 -7.14 3.61 -28.99
CA VAL A 308 -7.05 5.01 -28.59
C VAL A 308 -6.26 5.06 -27.27
N LEU A 309 -5.07 5.69 -27.32
CA LEU A 309 -4.14 5.79 -26.22
C LEU A 309 -4.19 7.20 -25.65
N ALA A 310 -4.75 7.35 -24.46
CA ALA A 310 -4.97 8.64 -23.82
C ALA A 310 -4.01 8.88 -22.63
N GLY A 311 -3.44 10.08 -22.57
CA GLY A 311 -2.57 10.53 -21.50
C GLY A 311 -2.53 12.04 -21.37
N ARG A 312 -2.12 12.55 -20.19
CA ARG A 312 -2.07 14.00 -19.91
C ARG A 312 -1.07 14.75 -20.77
N THR A 313 0.02 14.10 -21.09
CA THR A 313 1.10 14.67 -21.94
C THR A 313 1.31 13.79 -23.14
N LEU A 314 1.62 14.41 -24.28
CA LEU A 314 2.09 13.75 -25.48
C LEU A 314 3.46 14.34 -25.86
N GLY A 315 4.31 13.55 -26.50
CA GLY A 315 5.54 14.05 -27.12
C GLY A 315 5.21 15.11 -28.19
N LYS A 316 6.00 16.17 -28.24
CA LYS A 316 5.83 17.26 -29.21
C LYS A 316 6.38 16.84 -30.55
N GLY A 317 5.53 16.29 -31.42
CA GLY A 317 5.89 15.93 -32.78
C GLY A 317 6.60 14.57 -32.92
N ASP A 318 6.92 14.21 -34.18
CA ASP A 318 7.60 12.95 -34.49
C ASP A 318 9.09 12.93 -34.08
N ASP A 319 9.66 14.08 -33.69
CA ASP A 319 11.07 14.24 -33.32
C ASP A 319 11.36 14.14 -31.82
N ASP A 320 10.33 14.08 -30.96
CA ASP A 320 10.50 13.97 -29.51
C ASP A 320 10.63 12.49 -29.08
N GLY A 321 11.70 11.85 -29.52
CA GLY A 321 12.01 10.45 -29.24
C GLY A 321 12.21 10.14 -27.75
N ALA A 322 12.24 11.15 -26.88
CA ALA A 322 12.38 11.01 -25.44
C ALA A 322 11.03 10.68 -24.74
N HIS A 323 9.89 11.03 -25.35
CA HIS A 323 8.59 10.77 -24.73
C HIS A 323 8.12 9.32 -24.94
N PRO A 324 7.62 8.61 -23.90
CA PRO A 324 7.20 7.20 -24.00
C PRO A 324 6.15 6.89 -25.08
N SER A 325 5.38 7.89 -25.52
CA SER A 325 4.38 7.72 -26.59
C SER A 325 4.98 7.37 -27.96
N PHE A 326 6.19 7.84 -28.25
CA PHE A 326 6.82 7.62 -29.55
C PHE A 326 7.26 6.15 -29.76
N PRO A 327 8.09 5.54 -28.89
CA PRO A 327 8.48 4.14 -29.05
C PRO A 327 7.28 3.19 -28.96
N LEU A 328 6.28 3.49 -28.12
CA LEU A 328 5.06 2.70 -28.04
C LEU A 328 4.29 2.72 -29.36
N ARG A 329 4.07 3.91 -29.94
CA ARG A 329 3.38 4.05 -31.24
C ARG A 329 4.11 3.30 -32.35
N GLN A 330 5.43 3.39 -32.41
CA GLN A 330 6.24 2.68 -33.40
C GLN A 330 6.10 1.15 -33.24
N ARG A 331 6.17 0.65 -31.99
CA ARG A 331 5.99 -0.77 -31.68
C ARG A 331 4.60 -1.26 -32.11
N LEU A 332 3.54 -0.54 -31.80
CA LEU A 332 2.17 -0.91 -32.18
C LEU A 332 1.97 -0.89 -33.71
N ARG A 333 2.51 0.11 -34.40
CA ARG A 333 2.50 0.16 -35.88
C ARG A 333 3.20 -1.05 -36.50
N SER A 334 4.34 -1.48 -35.97
CA SER A 334 5.03 -2.68 -36.46
C SER A 334 4.22 -3.96 -36.27
N MET A 335 3.25 -3.96 -35.34
CA MET A 335 2.29 -5.04 -35.10
C MET A 335 1.00 -4.90 -35.94
N GLY A 336 0.92 -3.89 -36.80
CA GLY A 336 -0.26 -3.65 -37.66
C GLY A 336 -1.42 -2.95 -36.95
N VAL A 337 -1.18 -2.32 -35.81
CA VAL A 337 -2.20 -1.65 -35.00
C VAL A 337 -2.26 -0.16 -35.34
N ASP A 338 -3.46 0.34 -35.65
CA ASP A 338 -3.73 1.79 -35.72
C ASP A 338 -3.87 2.33 -34.28
N ALA A 339 -2.81 2.97 -33.79
CA ALA A 339 -2.75 3.56 -32.46
C ALA A 339 -2.90 5.08 -32.55
N ARG A 340 -4.06 5.57 -32.17
CA ARG A 340 -4.35 7.01 -32.08
C ARG A 340 -3.94 7.52 -30.70
N LEU A 341 -2.95 8.41 -30.68
CA LEU A 341 -2.51 9.09 -29.47
C LEU A 341 -3.40 10.32 -29.23
N THR A 342 -3.94 10.45 -28.00
CA THR A 342 -4.83 11.54 -27.65
C THR A 342 -4.41 12.16 -26.33
N GLN A 343 -4.20 13.48 -26.32
CA GLN A 343 -3.99 14.19 -25.07
C GLN A 343 -5.32 14.30 -24.33
N CYS A 344 -5.38 13.77 -23.12
CA CYS A 344 -6.57 13.81 -22.29
C CYS A 344 -6.20 13.81 -20.82
N ASP A 345 -6.66 14.81 -20.10
CA ASP A 345 -6.75 14.77 -18.65
C ASP A 345 -8.10 14.12 -18.27
N VAL A 346 -8.06 12.88 -17.76
CA VAL A 346 -9.26 12.15 -17.41
C VAL A 346 -10.06 12.81 -16.28
N GLY A 347 -9.44 13.67 -15.46
CA GLY A 347 -10.12 14.44 -14.43
C GLY A 347 -10.75 15.74 -14.93
N ASP A 348 -10.69 16.02 -16.24
CA ASP A 348 -11.32 17.18 -16.85
C ASP A 348 -12.47 16.79 -17.77
N ARG A 349 -13.69 17.23 -17.42
CA ARG A 349 -14.92 16.89 -18.16
C ARG A 349 -14.86 17.25 -19.65
N ALA A 350 -14.33 18.43 -19.98
CA ALA A 350 -14.26 18.87 -21.37
C ALA A 350 -13.27 18.01 -22.17
N SER A 351 -12.15 17.65 -21.56
CA SER A 351 -11.13 16.78 -22.15
C SER A 351 -11.67 15.38 -22.42
N VAL A 352 -12.41 14.79 -21.47
CA VAL A 352 -13.03 13.47 -21.62
C VAL A 352 -14.15 13.52 -22.69
N ALA A 353 -14.99 14.55 -22.68
CA ALA A 353 -16.02 14.72 -23.70
C ALA A 353 -15.43 14.78 -25.12
N ALA A 354 -14.35 15.55 -25.33
CA ALA A 354 -13.65 15.63 -26.61
C ALA A 354 -13.03 14.28 -27.02
N LEU A 355 -12.48 13.52 -26.07
CA LEU A 355 -11.95 12.18 -26.31
C LEU A 355 -13.05 11.25 -26.85
N PHE A 356 -14.19 11.17 -26.18
CA PHE A 356 -15.29 10.29 -26.60
C PHE A 356 -15.95 10.77 -27.90
N GLU A 357 -15.98 12.07 -28.18
CA GLU A 357 -16.43 12.59 -29.47
C GLU A 357 -15.49 12.17 -30.61
N THR A 358 -14.18 12.23 -30.37
CA THR A 358 -13.17 11.73 -31.32
C THR A 358 -13.34 10.23 -31.61
N ILE A 359 -13.70 9.44 -30.58
CA ILE A 359 -13.95 8.01 -30.73
C ILE A 359 -15.23 7.79 -31.57
N ARG A 360 -16.31 8.54 -31.33
CA ARG A 360 -17.55 8.43 -32.14
C ARG A 360 -17.29 8.75 -33.61
N GLN A 361 -16.51 9.80 -33.88
CA GLN A 361 -16.17 10.22 -35.22
C GLN A 361 -15.28 9.21 -35.98
N SER A 362 -14.61 8.29 -35.29
CA SER A 362 -13.80 7.25 -35.94
C SER A 362 -14.63 6.22 -36.70
N GLY A 363 -15.91 6.07 -36.36
CA GLY A 363 -16.84 5.13 -36.95
C GLY A 363 -16.67 3.66 -36.54
N ALA A 364 -15.58 3.30 -35.90
CA ALA A 364 -15.37 1.97 -35.34
C ALA A 364 -16.05 1.85 -33.94
N PRO A 365 -16.70 0.73 -33.60
CA PRO A 365 -17.37 0.56 -32.31
C PRO A 365 -16.35 0.54 -31.17
N LEU A 366 -16.60 1.32 -30.12
CA LEU A 366 -15.86 1.20 -28.87
C LEU A 366 -16.37 -0.01 -28.10
N ARG A 367 -15.54 -1.02 -27.85
CA ARG A 367 -15.88 -2.24 -27.13
C ARG A 367 -15.18 -2.40 -25.79
N GLY A 368 -14.09 -1.69 -25.57
CA GLY A 368 -13.38 -1.79 -24.31
C GLY A 368 -12.81 -0.47 -23.83
N VAL A 369 -12.92 -0.21 -22.52
CA VAL A 369 -12.31 0.90 -21.81
C VAL A 369 -11.42 0.35 -20.72
N PHE A 370 -10.14 0.72 -20.72
CA PHE A 370 -9.16 0.31 -19.73
C PHE A 370 -8.62 1.55 -19.03
N HIS A 371 -8.99 1.74 -17.78
CA HIS A 371 -8.61 2.90 -16.99
C HIS A 371 -7.40 2.57 -16.10
N ALA A 372 -6.20 2.81 -16.63
CA ALA A 372 -4.94 2.66 -15.92
C ALA A 372 -4.30 4.02 -15.53
N ALA A 373 -5.05 5.12 -15.67
CA ALA A 373 -4.54 6.44 -15.27
C ALA A 373 -4.38 6.55 -13.77
N GLY A 374 -3.23 7.06 -13.36
CA GLY A 374 -2.85 7.33 -11.98
C GLY A 374 -1.74 8.36 -11.94
N ALA A 375 -1.23 8.66 -10.76
CA ALA A 375 -0.02 9.42 -10.53
C ALA A 375 0.94 8.58 -9.68
N ALA A 376 2.21 8.95 -9.63
CA ALA A 376 3.11 8.46 -8.60
C ALA A 376 2.64 9.02 -7.25
N TYR A 377 2.47 8.15 -6.27
CA TYR A 377 1.97 8.52 -4.94
C TYR A 377 3.01 8.16 -3.90
N GLU A 378 3.84 9.16 -3.55
CA GLU A 378 4.83 8.99 -2.49
C GLU A 378 4.15 8.85 -1.12
N PRO A 379 4.76 8.11 -0.18
CA PRO A 379 4.30 8.08 1.19
C PRO A 379 4.39 9.47 1.81
N VAL A 380 3.34 9.88 2.51
CA VAL A 380 3.30 11.14 3.28
C VAL A 380 3.19 10.82 4.76
N ALA A 381 3.80 11.64 5.61
CA ALA A 381 3.71 11.46 7.05
C ALA A 381 2.26 11.60 7.53
N SER A 382 1.50 12.49 6.89
CA SER A 382 0.08 12.71 7.16
C SER A 382 -0.62 13.20 5.89
N VAL A 383 -1.81 12.67 5.60
CA VAL A 383 -2.54 12.98 4.36
C VAL A 383 -3.10 14.40 4.40
N ALA A 384 -2.68 15.23 3.45
CA ALA A 384 -3.19 16.59 3.27
C ALA A 384 -4.28 16.62 2.17
N ASP A 385 -5.01 17.76 2.13
CA ASP A 385 -6.06 17.98 1.13
C ASP A 385 -5.53 17.99 -0.30
N GLY A 386 -4.27 18.44 -0.50
CA GLY A 386 -3.60 18.43 -1.79
C GLY A 386 -3.34 17.01 -2.29
N ASP A 387 -2.94 16.09 -1.41
CA ASP A 387 -2.68 14.68 -1.74
C ASP A 387 -3.97 13.99 -2.18
N LEU A 388 -5.07 14.24 -1.46
CA LEU A 388 -6.40 13.75 -1.84
C LEU A 388 -6.83 14.29 -3.19
N ALA A 389 -6.64 15.59 -3.46
CA ALA A 389 -7.04 16.21 -4.72
C ALA A 389 -6.30 15.59 -5.91
N VAL A 390 -5.00 15.33 -5.79
CA VAL A 390 -4.19 14.68 -6.83
C VAL A 390 -4.66 13.25 -7.09
N ALA A 391 -4.88 12.46 -6.04
CA ALA A 391 -5.30 11.07 -6.16
C ALA A 391 -6.72 10.95 -6.74
N PHE A 392 -7.65 11.79 -6.28
CA PHE A 392 -9.05 11.75 -6.69
C PHE A 392 -9.24 12.21 -8.13
N ARG A 393 -8.48 13.22 -8.58
CA ARG A 393 -8.58 13.73 -9.95
C ARG A 393 -8.44 12.63 -11.00
N ALA A 394 -7.45 11.76 -10.86
CA ALA A 394 -7.22 10.70 -11.85
C ALA A 394 -8.22 9.54 -11.72
N LYS A 395 -8.49 9.08 -10.49
CA LYS A 395 -9.22 7.83 -10.26
C LYS A 395 -10.70 8.07 -9.94
N VAL A 396 -11.04 9.05 -9.11
CA VAL A 396 -12.44 9.33 -8.75
C VAL A 396 -13.12 10.12 -9.87
N ASP A 397 -12.62 11.32 -10.18
CA ASP A 397 -13.22 12.15 -11.22
C ASP A 397 -13.07 11.48 -12.59
N GLY A 398 -11.88 10.93 -12.89
CA GLY A 398 -11.62 10.19 -14.12
C GLY A 398 -12.51 8.96 -14.28
N GLY A 399 -12.66 8.16 -13.24
CA GLY A 399 -13.54 6.99 -13.25
C GLY A 399 -15.00 7.36 -13.52
N LEU A 400 -15.51 8.39 -12.82
CA LEU A 400 -16.88 8.89 -13.02
C LEU A 400 -17.12 9.43 -14.43
N LEU A 401 -16.17 10.23 -14.95
CA LEU A 401 -16.30 10.79 -16.29
C LEU A 401 -16.21 9.72 -17.38
N LEU A 402 -15.35 8.72 -17.22
CA LEU A 402 -15.27 7.59 -18.14
C LEU A 402 -16.57 6.74 -18.06
N ASP A 403 -17.11 6.50 -16.87
CA ASP A 403 -18.40 5.83 -16.71
C ASP A 403 -19.50 6.60 -17.45
N GLU A 404 -19.67 7.89 -17.15
CA GLU A 404 -20.72 8.74 -17.73
C GLU A 404 -20.67 8.74 -19.26
N HIS A 405 -19.49 9.00 -19.83
CA HIS A 405 -19.34 9.14 -21.29
C HIS A 405 -19.35 7.81 -22.04
N SER A 406 -19.08 6.69 -21.35
CA SER A 406 -19.12 5.34 -21.96
C SER A 406 -20.49 4.71 -22.01
N ARG A 407 -21.47 5.19 -21.25
CA ARG A 407 -22.83 4.61 -21.15
C ARG A 407 -23.60 4.54 -22.46
N GLY A 408 -23.23 5.38 -23.43
CA GLY A 408 -23.82 5.37 -24.77
C GLY A 408 -23.19 4.39 -25.75
N PHE A 409 -22.23 3.56 -25.32
CA PHE A 409 -21.56 2.56 -26.14
C PHE A 409 -21.90 1.15 -25.66
N ASP A 410 -21.93 0.21 -26.59
CA ASP A 410 -22.14 -1.21 -26.30
C ASP A 410 -20.78 -1.84 -25.97
N LEU A 411 -20.34 -1.68 -24.72
CA LEU A 411 -19.06 -2.17 -24.23
C LEU A 411 -19.13 -3.66 -23.87
N ASP A 412 -18.08 -4.39 -24.24
CA ASP A 412 -17.82 -5.75 -23.71
C ASP A 412 -16.98 -5.69 -22.42
N MET A 413 -16.14 -4.65 -22.27
CA MET A 413 -15.17 -4.52 -21.19
C MET A 413 -15.07 -3.09 -20.68
N PHE A 414 -15.17 -2.92 -19.35
CA PHE A 414 -14.84 -1.69 -18.64
C PHE A 414 -13.93 -2.05 -17.46
N VAL A 415 -12.63 -1.88 -17.63
CA VAL A 415 -11.63 -2.38 -16.69
C VAL A 415 -10.99 -1.22 -15.93
N LEU A 416 -11.04 -1.30 -14.60
CA LEU A 416 -10.47 -0.33 -13.68
C LEU A 416 -9.22 -0.92 -13.01
N PHE A 417 -8.09 -0.24 -13.15
CA PHE A 417 -6.84 -0.64 -12.50
C PHE A 417 -6.79 -0.04 -11.09
N SER A 418 -7.33 -0.80 -10.14
CA SER A 418 -7.25 -0.52 -8.71
C SER A 418 -5.92 -1.00 -8.12
N SER A 419 -5.82 -1.09 -6.82
CA SER A 419 -4.59 -1.50 -6.12
C SER A 419 -4.92 -2.28 -4.85
N ALA A 420 -4.07 -3.23 -4.51
CA ALA A 420 -4.05 -3.91 -3.21
C ALA A 420 -4.08 -2.93 -2.03
N ALA A 421 -3.59 -1.70 -2.21
CA ALA A 421 -3.68 -0.64 -1.21
C ALA A 421 -5.13 -0.29 -0.81
N GLY A 422 -6.09 -0.38 -1.73
CA GLY A 422 -7.52 -0.17 -1.44
C GLY A 422 -8.09 -1.24 -0.50
N VAL A 423 -7.55 -2.45 -0.54
CA VAL A 423 -7.99 -3.62 0.25
C VAL A 423 -7.17 -3.81 1.52
N LEU A 424 -5.85 -3.80 1.40
CA LEU A 424 -4.93 -4.06 2.51
C LEU A 424 -4.62 -2.80 3.34
N GLY A 425 -4.84 -1.61 2.80
CA GLY A 425 -4.28 -0.36 3.28
C GLY A 425 -2.83 -0.18 2.81
N ALA A 426 -2.29 1.02 2.98
CA ALA A 426 -0.90 1.33 2.67
C ALA A 426 -0.42 2.46 3.58
N ARG A 427 0.60 2.21 4.40
CA ARG A 427 1.14 3.21 5.33
C ARG A 427 1.56 4.49 4.60
N GLY A 428 1.13 5.63 5.13
CA GLY A 428 1.40 6.94 4.55
C GLY A 428 0.76 7.19 3.17
N ARG A 429 -0.04 6.26 2.63
CA ARG A 429 -0.67 6.38 1.30
C ARG A 429 -2.19 6.29 1.35
N GLY A 430 -2.80 6.80 2.41
CA GLY A 430 -4.25 6.77 2.59
C GLY A 430 -5.04 7.44 1.45
N HIS A 431 -4.52 8.51 0.87
CA HIS A 431 -5.07 9.18 -0.31
C HIS A 431 -5.12 8.26 -1.55
N TYR A 432 -4.07 7.47 -1.76
CA TYR A 432 -4.01 6.48 -2.84
C TYR A 432 -4.97 5.31 -2.58
N ALA A 433 -4.99 4.78 -1.37
CA ALA A 433 -5.90 3.70 -0.97
C ALA A 433 -7.38 4.11 -1.13
N ALA A 434 -7.73 5.34 -0.73
CA ALA A 434 -9.06 5.92 -0.90
C ALA A 434 -9.51 5.95 -2.36
N ALA A 435 -8.66 6.46 -3.25
CA ALA A 435 -8.96 6.59 -4.66
C ALA A 435 -9.12 5.21 -5.36
N ASN A 436 -8.38 4.19 -4.92
CA ASN A 436 -8.54 2.82 -5.44
C ASN A 436 -9.80 2.13 -4.91
N ALA A 437 -10.15 2.27 -3.64
CA ALA A 437 -11.40 1.77 -3.10
C ALA A 437 -12.64 2.36 -3.80
N PHE A 438 -12.54 3.60 -4.29
CA PHE A 438 -13.57 4.19 -5.14
C PHE A 438 -13.75 3.44 -6.46
N LEU A 439 -12.66 3.06 -7.13
CA LEU A 439 -12.73 2.31 -8.40
C LEU A 439 -13.40 0.95 -8.19
N ASP A 440 -13.12 0.29 -7.06
CA ASP A 440 -13.72 -0.99 -6.71
C ASP A 440 -15.24 -0.84 -6.54
N ALA A 441 -15.67 0.21 -5.84
CA ALA A 441 -17.11 0.52 -5.69
C ALA A 441 -17.76 0.92 -7.01
N LEU A 442 -17.09 1.68 -7.87
CA LEU A 442 -17.60 2.09 -9.17
C LEU A 442 -17.86 0.86 -10.06
N ALA A 443 -16.95 -0.12 -10.08
CA ALA A 443 -17.18 -1.36 -10.81
C ALA A 443 -18.41 -2.12 -10.29
N ALA A 444 -18.55 -2.24 -8.98
CA ALA A 444 -19.69 -2.89 -8.36
C ALA A 444 -21.03 -2.16 -8.66
N ALA A 445 -21.01 -0.82 -8.63
CA ALA A 445 -22.19 -0.01 -8.98
C ALA A 445 -22.60 -0.21 -10.44
N ARG A 446 -21.66 -0.21 -11.38
CA ARG A 446 -21.92 -0.49 -12.80
C ARG A 446 -22.53 -1.87 -13.01
N CYS A 447 -21.97 -2.88 -12.35
CA CYS A 447 -22.49 -4.25 -12.46
C CYS A 447 -23.90 -4.39 -11.85
N ALA A 448 -24.21 -3.66 -10.77
CA ALA A 448 -25.56 -3.61 -10.20
C ALA A 448 -26.59 -2.99 -11.18
N GLU A 449 -26.14 -2.13 -12.08
CA GLU A 449 -26.94 -1.56 -13.18
C GLU A 449 -26.96 -2.45 -14.45
N GLY A 450 -26.31 -3.61 -14.43
CA GLY A 450 -26.22 -4.51 -15.58
C GLY A 450 -25.18 -4.09 -16.63
N LEU A 451 -24.29 -3.14 -16.33
CA LEU A 451 -23.23 -2.70 -17.22
C LEU A 451 -21.94 -3.50 -16.95
N PRO A 452 -21.15 -3.82 -18.00
CA PRO A 452 -19.88 -4.52 -17.79
C PRO A 452 -18.91 -3.65 -16.99
N ALA A 453 -18.28 -4.22 -15.95
CA ALA A 453 -17.18 -3.59 -15.24
C ALA A 453 -16.39 -4.62 -14.43
N LEU A 454 -15.08 -4.47 -14.44
CA LEU A 454 -14.14 -5.24 -13.61
C LEU A 454 -13.13 -4.29 -12.99
N SER A 455 -13.08 -4.20 -11.67
CA SER A 455 -12.00 -3.56 -10.96
C SER A 455 -11.03 -4.63 -10.44
N ILE A 456 -9.75 -4.48 -10.72
CA ILE A 456 -8.73 -5.40 -10.20
C ILE A 456 -7.84 -4.66 -9.22
N ALA A 457 -7.85 -5.11 -7.96
CA ALA A 457 -6.94 -4.64 -6.94
C ALA A 457 -5.55 -5.28 -7.14
N TRP A 458 -4.70 -4.58 -7.91
CA TRP A 458 -3.39 -5.11 -8.28
C TRP A 458 -2.39 -5.06 -7.14
N GLY A 459 -1.63 -6.14 -7.00
CA GLY A 459 -0.38 -6.18 -6.23
C GLY A 459 0.74 -5.38 -6.90
N LEU A 460 1.97 -5.67 -6.53
CA LEU A 460 3.15 -4.96 -7.04
C LEU A 460 3.48 -5.42 -8.45
N TRP A 461 3.60 -4.49 -9.39
CA TRP A 461 4.05 -4.77 -10.76
C TRP A 461 5.56 -4.72 -10.87
N GLY A 462 6.16 -5.73 -11.50
CA GLY A 462 7.60 -5.80 -11.79
C GLY A 462 7.96 -5.01 -13.06
N THR A 463 7.74 -3.70 -13.06
CA THR A 463 8.14 -2.81 -14.15
C THR A 463 9.41 -2.06 -13.76
N ASP A 464 10.24 -1.74 -14.76
CA ASP A 464 11.38 -0.83 -14.58
C ASP A 464 10.84 0.59 -14.39
N GLY A 465 10.84 1.10 -13.15
CA GLY A 465 10.30 2.42 -12.85
C GLY A 465 10.38 2.83 -11.38
N GLU A 466 9.70 3.91 -11.02
CA GLU A 466 9.71 4.53 -9.68
C GLU A 466 9.38 3.57 -8.51
N GLY A 467 8.70 2.45 -8.78
CA GLY A 467 8.39 1.43 -7.77
C GLY A 467 9.59 0.61 -7.29
N THR A 468 10.70 0.59 -8.04
CA THR A 468 11.87 -0.26 -7.71
C THR A 468 12.60 0.19 -6.46
N ALA A 469 12.62 1.48 -6.15
CA ALA A 469 13.27 2.02 -4.94
C ALA A 469 12.61 1.48 -3.64
N HIS A 470 11.33 1.18 -3.67
CA HIS A 470 10.58 0.66 -2.51
C HIS A 470 10.43 -0.86 -2.52
N LEU A 471 10.99 -1.56 -3.51
CA LEU A 471 10.86 -3.01 -3.65
C LEU A 471 11.29 -3.79 -2.41
N PRO A 472 12.43 -3.49 -1.74
CA PRO A 472 12.83 -4.20 -0.53
C PRO A 472 11.82 -4.04 0.62
N TYR A 473 11.17 -2.88 0.72
CA TYR A 473 10.11 -2.67 1.70
C TYR A 473 8.89 -3.55 1.40
N PHE A 474 8.41 -3.57 0.15
CA PHE A 474 7.25 -4.37 -0.24
C PHE A 474 7.50 -5.87 -0.05
N GLN A 475 8.68 -6.37 -0.41
CA GLN A 475 9.04 -7.78 -0.20
C GLN A 475 9.11 -8.15 1.29
N ARG A 476 9.58 -7.23 2.15
CA ARG A 476 9.58 -7.45 3.60
C ARG A 476 8.18 -7.59 4.19
N VAL A 477 7.20 -6.85 3.65
CA VAL A 477 5.80 -6.95 4.08
C VAL A 477 5.01 -8.02 3.32
N GLY A 478 5.67 -8.85 2.52
CA GLY A 478 5.07 -10.00 1.84
C GLY A 478 4.43 -9.69 0.48
N LEU A 479 4.74 -8.56 -0.15
CA LEU A 479 4.29 -8.21 -1.51
C LEU A 479 5.45 -8.41 -2.49
N ASN A 480 5.33 -9.40 -3.39
CA ASN A 480 6.32 -9.68 -4.41
C ASN A 480 5.92 -9.06 -5.76
N PRO A 481 6.89 -8.70 -6.62
CA PRO A 481 6.59 -8.15 -7.93
C PRO A 481 6.04 -9.22 -8.87
N MET A 482 5.00 -8.88 -9.62
CA MET A 482 4.39 -9.70 -10.66
C MET A 482 4.94 -9.32 -12.03
N ALA A 483 5.27 -10.30 -12.87
CA ALA A 483 5.65 -10.03 -14.25
C ALA A 483 4.45 -9.45 -15.03
N PRO A 484 4.61 -8.32 -15.76
CA PRO A 484 3.51 -7.63 -16.43
C PRO A 484 2.70 -8.52 -17.37
N ALA A 485 3.37 -9.34 -18.17
CA ALA A 485 2.68 -10.24 -19.10
C ALA A 485 1.78 -11.25 -18.35
N THR A 486 2.29 -11.88 -17.30
CA THR A 486 1.53 -12.85 -16.48
C THR A 486 0.36 -12.18 -15.76
N ALA A 487 0.54 -10.95 -15.24
CA ALA A 487 -0.54 -10.19 -14.60
C ALA A 487 -1.65 -9.84 -15.60
N LEU A 488 -1.31 -9.43 -16.83
CA LEU A 488 -2.29 -9.16 -17.89
C LEU A 488 -3.00 -10.45 -18.36
N ASP A 489 -2.34 -11.60 -18.36
CA ASP A 489 -2.99 -12.88 -18.65
C ASP A 489 -3.92 -13.31 -17.51
N ALA A 490 -3.63 -12.99 -16.25
CA ALA A 490 -4.56 -13.15 -15.14
C ALA A 490 -5.84 -12.30 -15.37
N MET A 491 -5.71 -11.05 -15.84
CA MET A 491 -6.85 -10.21 -16.22
C MET A 491 -7.70 -10.86 -17.32
N ALA A 492 -7.09 -11.49 -18.31
CA ALA A 492 -7.85 -12.16 -19.39
C ALA A 492 -8.72 -13.29 -18.86
N GLY A 493 -8.20 -14.08 -17.94
CA GLY A 493 -8.96 -15.13 -17.28
C GLY A 493 -10.17 -14.55 -16.51
N LEU A 494 -9.94 -13.49 -15.72
CA LEU A 494 -11.01 -12.82 -14.96
C LEU A 494 -12.09 -12.22 -15.87
N LEU A 495 -11.70 -11.56 -16.97
CA LEU A 495 -12.64 -11.04 -17.97
C LEU A 495 -13.46 -12.17 -18.63
N SER A 496 -12.83 -13.33 -18.86
CA SER A 496 -13.52 -14.49 -19.42
C SER A 496 -14.56 -15.05 -18.45
N GLU A 497 -14.27 -15.10 -17.16
CA GLU A 497 -15.23 -15.54 -16.14
C GLU A 497 -16.36 -14.54 -15.96
N GLN A 498 -16.07 -13.25 -15.97
CA GLN A 498 -17.10 -12.20 -15.91
C GLN A 498 -18.06 -12.29 -17.10
N ALA A 499 -17.53 -12.45 -18.32
CA ALA A 499 -18.36 -12.64 -19.52
C ALA A 499 -19.23 -13.90 -19.46
N ALA A 500 -18.81 -14.91 -18.71
CA ALA A 500 -19.58 -16.12 -18.43
C ALA A 500 -20.57 -16.00 -17.25
N GLY A 501 -20.70 -14.78 -16.66
CA GLY A 501 -21.53 -14.52 -15.48
C GLY A 501 -21.01 -15.17 -14.20
N ARG A 502 -19.71 -15.47 -14.16
CA ARG A 502 -19.00 -16.04 -13.02
C ARG A 502 -17.90 -15.07 -12.57
N GLY A 503 -17.47 -15.19 -11.33
CA GLY A 503 -16.34 -14.43 -10.78
C GLY A 503 -16.73 -13.16 -10.03
N ASP A 504 -15.75 -12.65 -9.26
CA ASP A 504 -15.91 -11.46 -8.46
C ASP A 504 -15.72 -10.19 -9.27
N LEU A 505 -16.41 -9.13 -8.83
CA LEU A 505 -16.39 -7.82 -9.49
C LEU A 505 -15.11 -7.02 -9.22
N HIS A 506 -14.37 -7.36 -8.15
CA HIS A 506 -13.17 -6.68 -7.70
C HIS A 506 -12.17 -7.64 -7.01
N PRO A 507 -11.63 -8.60 -7.77
CA PRO A 507 -10.63 -9.52 -7.25
C PRO A 507 -9.34 -8.79 -6.89
N LEU A 508 -8.62 -9.30 -5.88
CA LEU A 508 -7.25 -8.94 -5.59
C LEU A 508 -6.32 -9.92 -6.33
N VAL A 509 -5.48 -9.41 -7.21
CA VAL A 509 -4.46 -10.19 -7.90
C VAL A 509 -3.09 -9.74 -7.46
N ALA A 510 -2.38 -10.59 -6.71
CA ALA A 510 -1.10 -10.23 -6.11
C ALA A 510 -0.24 -11.46 -5.82
N ALA A 511 1.07 -11.35 -6.03
CA ALA A 511 2.03 -12.34 -5.56
C ALA A 511 2.31 -12.10 -4.07
N LEU A 512 1.59 -12.80 -3.19
CA LEU A 512 1.65 -12.62 -1.74
C LEU A 512 2.46 -13.73 -1.06
N ASP A 513 3.35 -13.33 -0.16
CA ASP A 513 3.88 -14.21 0.88
C ASP A 513 2.95 -14.11 2.09
N GLY A 514 2.07 -15.09 2.25
CA GLY A 514 1.02 -15.07 3.28
C GLY A 514 1.56 -15.03 4.70
N GLY A 515 2.74 -15.62 4.97
CA GLY A 515 3.37 -15.61 6.28
C GLY A 515 3.89 -14.21 6.65
N ARG A 516 4.64 -13.58 5.75
CA ARG A 516 5.16 -12.22 5.94
C ARG A 516 4.05 -11.19 6.02
N LEU A 517 3.07 -11.28 5.11
CA LEU A 517 1.92 -10.36 5.11
C LEU A 517 1.13 -10.44 6.40
N ARG A 518 0.87 -11.66 6.91
CA ARG A 518 0.18 -11.87 8.18
C ARG A 518 0.96 -11.23 9.31
N SER A 519 2.24 -11.54 9.46
CA SER A 519 3.09 -10.96 10.50
C SER A 519 3.10 -9.43 10.44
N ALA A 520 3.17 -8.85 9.24
CA ALA A 520 3.13 -7.41 9.06
C ALA A 520 1.79 -6.80 9.49
N LEU A 521 0.65 -7.40 9.10
CA LEU A 521 -0.68 -6.88 9.42
C LEU A 521 -1.09 -7.15 10.88
N GLU A 522 -0.66 -8.26 11.51
CA GLU A 522 -0.87 -8.53 12.94
C GLU A 522 -0.23 -7.44 13.81
N LEU A 523 1.03 -7.06 13.53
CA LEU A 523 1.69 -5.96 14.24
C LEU A 523 1.00 -4.62 14.08
N GLN A 524 0.25 -4.47 13.00
CA GLN A 524 -0.50 -3.25 12.68
C GLN A 524 -1.99 -3.36 13.04
N GLY A 525 -2.37 -4.33 13.88
CA GLY A 525 -3.74 -4.47 14.39
C GLY A 525 -4.77 -4.98 13.37
N ARG A 526 -4.33 -5.56 12.22
CA ARG A 526 -5.20 -6.11 11.18
C ARG A 526 -5.05 -7.62 10.95
N GLY A 527 -4.49 -8.35 11.90
CA GLY A 527 -4.27 -9.80 11.80
C GLY A 527 -5.55 -10.59 11.53
N ARG A 528 -6.68 -10.19 12.13
CA ARG A 528 -7.98 -10.84 11.94
C ARG A 528 -8.47 -10.82 10.50
N PHE A 529 -8.18 -9.78 9.74
CA PHE A 529 -8.54 -9.67 8.32
C PHE A 529 -7.97 -10.84 7.49
N LEU A 530 -6.80 -11.37 7.88
CA LEU A 530 -6.13 -12.50 7.23
C LEU A 530 -6.42 -13.87 7.87
N SER A 531 -7.28 -13.94 8.88
CA SER A 531 -7.52 -15.19 9.63
C SER A 531 -7.98 -16.35 8.75
N ALA A 532 -8.69 -16.06 7.65
CA ALA A 532 -9.15 -17.08 6.72
C ALA A 532 -8.04 -17.63 5.79
N LEU A 533 -6.96 -16.89 5.56
CA LEU A 533 -5.79 -17.39 4.83
C LEU A 533 -4.94 -18.36 5.68
N ALA A 534 -5.16 -18.40 6.99
CA ALA A 534 -4.40 -19.24 7.91
C ALA A 534 -4.73 -20.73 7.80
N ALA A 535 -5.96 -21.04 7.36
CA ALA A 535 -6.44 -22.42 7.28
C ALA A 535 -5.80 -23.21 6.12
N ASP A 536 -5.27 -22.52 5.09
CA ASP A 536 -4.76 -23.13 3.86
C ASP A 536 -3.21 -23.16 3.80
N ALA A 537 -2.51 -22.64 4.84
CA ALA A 537 -1.06 -22.69 4.86
C ALA A 537 -0.60 -24.14 5.19
N PRO A 538 0.14 -24.82 4.29
CA PRO A 538 0.73 -26.11 4.62
C PRO A 538 1.64 -25.94 5.84
N ALA A 539 1.66 -26.96 6.71
CA ALA A 539 2.53 -27.00 7.88
C ALA A 539 3.98 -26.70 7.48
N LEU A 540 4.51 -25.59 7.92
CA LEU A 540 5.79 -24.98 7.51
C LEU A 540 7.05 -25.76 7.99
N ALA A 541 6.95 -27.03 8.31
CA ALA A 541 8.13 -27.81 8.65
C ALA A 541 8.78 -28.35 7.38
N SER A 542 9.73 -27.59 6.80
CA SER A 542 10.65 -28.14 5.81
C SER A 542 11.46 -29.30 6.41
N GLU A 543 11.95 -30.22 5.59
CA GLU A 543 12.84 -31.29 6.06
C GLU A 543 14.02 -30.72 6.87
N ALA A 544 14.58 -29.58 6.41
CA ALA A 544 15.65 -28.86 7.12
C ALA A 544 15.23 -28.34 8.51
N SER A 545 13.99 -27.84 8.65
CA SER A 545 13.47 -27.41 9.94
C SER A 545 13.27 -28.59 10.89
N GLN A 546 12.79 -29.72 10.36
CA GLN A 546 12.60 -30.95 11.17
C GLN A 546 13.95 -31.50 11.65
N GLU A 547 14.96 -31.53 10.78
CA GLU A 547 16.31 -31.93 11.14
C GLU A 547 16.93 -31.03 12.20
N LEU A 548 16.75 -29.70 12.08
CA LEU A 548 17.26 -28.75 13.06
C LEU A 548 16.57 -28.94 14.42
N VAL A 549 15.26 -29.05 14.45
CA VAL A 549 14.49 -29.30 15.68
C VAL A 549 14.93 -30.63 16.34
N GLN A 550 15.14 -31.66 15.53
CA GLN A 550 15.62 -32.94 16.01
C GLN A 550 17.05 -32.84 16.58
N ARG A 551 17.93 -32.08 15.91
CA ARG A 551 19.29 -31.80 16.41
C ARG A 551 19.24 -31.06 17.75
N VAL A 552 18.39 -30.05 17.90
CA VAL A 552 18.18 -29.33 19.17
C VAL A 552 17.71 -30.29 20.27
N ARG A 553 16.75 -31.17 19.98
CA ARG A 553 16.24 -32.18 20.93
C ARG A 553 17.29 -33.21 21.35
N GLN A 554 18.14 -33.66 20.44
CA GLN A 554 19.20 -34.60 20.68
C GLN A 554 20.43 -34.00 21.38
N THR A 555 20.57 -32.67 21.37
CA THR A 555 21.64 -31.97 22.07
C THR A 555 21.48 -32.10 23.59
N PRO A 556 22.54 -32.44 24.33
CA PRO A 556 22.50 -32.50 25.78
C PRO A 556 21.99 -31.19 26.40
N ALA A 557 21.17 -31.26 27.45
CA ALA A 557 20.52 -30.09 28.07
C ALA A 557 21.51 -28.95 28.38
N ALA A 558 22.70 -29.26 28.87
CA ALA A 558 23.72 -28.26 29.21
C ALA A 558 24.26 -27.47 27.98
N LEU A 559 24.14 -28.00 26.78
CA LEU A 559 24.66 -27.38 25.53
C LEU A 559 23.54 -26.81 24.66
N ARG A 560 22.28 -27.19 24.91
CA ARG A 560 21.13 -26.83 24.08
C ARG A 560 20.90 -25.35 24.00
N ARG A 561 20.96 -24.67 25.14
CA ARG A 561 20.77 -23.21 25.21
C ARG A 561 21.85 -22.46 24.41
N GLY A 562 23.11 -22.92 24.48
CA GLY A 562 24.21 -22.35 23.69
C GLY A 562 24.02 -22.52 22.20
N LEU A 563 23.50 -23.70 21.75
CA LEU A 563 23.17 -23.94 20.36
C LEU A 563 22.05 -23.01 19.87
N LEU A 564 20.98 -22.86 20.65
CA LEU A 564 19.87 -21.95 20.33
C LEU A 564 20.32 -20.49 20.28
N ILE A 565 21.15 -20.05 21.23
CA ILE A 565 21.74 -18.70 21.21
C ILE A 565 22.52 -18.47 19.92
N GLY A 566 23.33 -19.43 19.50
CA GLY A 566 24.10 -19.32 18.25
C GLY A 566 23.22 -19.17 17.01
N ILE A 567 22.15 -19.96 16.92
CA ILE A 567 21.19 -19.91 15.80
C ILE A 567 20.47 -18.55 15.80
N ILE A 568 19.89 -18.15 16.94
CA ILE A 568 19.10 -16.90 17.04
C ILE A 568 20.00 -15.68 16.81
N ALA A 569 21.22 -15.66 17.34
CA ALA A 569 22.16 -14.57 17.12
C ALA A 569 22.58 -14.43 15.63
N ALA A 570 22.67 -15.55 14.90
CA ALA A 570 22.92 -15.52 13.47
C ALA A 570 21.74 -14.87 12.71
N GLU A 571 20.51 -15.17 13.10
CA GLU A 571 19.33 -14.57 12.48
C GLU A 571 19.17 -13.08 12.84
N VAL A 572 19.45 -12.71 14.07
CA VAL A 572 19.47 -11.29 14.50
C VAL A 572 20.51 -10.52 13.68
N ARG A 573 21.71 -11.09 13.50
CA ARG A 573 22.76 -10.46 12.68
C ARG A 573 22.32 -10.28 11.22
N ALA A 574 21.70 -11.29 10.65
CA ALA A 574 21.17 -11.24 9.27
C ALA A 574 20.06 -10.20 9.09
N VAL A 575 19.16 -10.09 10.07
CA VAL A 575 18.06 -9.11 10.03
C VAL A 575 18.55 -7.67 10.24
N MET A 576 19.59 -7.49 11.04
CA MET A 576 20.17 -6.17 11.30
C MET A 576 21.27 -5.80 10.30
N GLU A 577 21.56 -6.65 9.32
CA GLU A 577 22.61 -6.46 8.30
C GLU A 577 24.01 -6.18 8.92
N LEU A 578 24.29 -6.79 10.07
CA LEU A 578 25.57 -6.65 10.77
C LEU A 578 26.65 -7.49 10.10
N ALA A 579 27.91 -7.01 10.16
CA ALA A 579 29.04 -7.77 9.66
C ALA A 579 29.24 -9.07 10.47
N PRO A 580 29.81 -10.14 9.88
CA PRO A 580 30.02 -11.43 10.57
C PRO A 580 30.81 -11.32 11.88
N GLU A 581 31.71 -10.34 11.97
CA GLU A 581 32.55 -10.03 13.12
C GLU A 581 31.88 -9.18 14.19
N ASP A 582 30.73 -8.54 13.88
CA ASP A 582 30.04 -7.68 14.83
C ASP A 582 29.41 -8.51 15.95
N PRO A 583 29.68 -8.20 17.23
CA PRO A 583 29.12 -8.96 18.33
C PRO A 583 27.64 -8.63 18.54
N VAL A 584 26.78 -9.62 18.47
CA VAL A 584 25.41 -9.50 18.92
C VAL A 584 25.37 -9.64 20.44
N GLY A 585 24.98 -8.59 21.14
CA GLY A 585 24.85 -8.63 22.60
C GLY A 585 23.71 -9.58 23.02
N VAL A 586 24.04 -10.76 23.53
CA VAL A 586 23.08 -11.84 23.80
C VAL A 586 22.02 -11.45 24.83
N GLU A 587 22.40 -10.68 25.85
CA GLU A 587 21.50 -10.20 26.92
C GLU A 587 20.89 -8.82 26.62
N ARG A 588 21.37 -8.14 25.58
CA ARG A 588 20.93 -6.79 25.23
C ARG A 588 19.59 -6.85 24.53
N GLY A 589 18.68 -5.92 24.85
CA GLY A 589 17.37 -5.83 24.24
C GLY A 589 17.43 -5.55 22.75
N PHE A 590 16.56 -6.14 21.95
CA PHE A 590 16.52 -5.94 20.49
C PHE A 590 16.34 -4.47 20.13
N PHE A 591 15.47 -3.75 20.85
CA PHE A 591 15.25 -2.32 20.64
C PHE A 591 16.48 -1.48 21.06
N ASP A 592 17.21 -1.91 22.09
CA ASP A 592 18.46 -1.27 22.52
C ASP A 592 19.62 -1.52 21.53
N LEU A 593 19.50 -2.57 20.72
CA LEU A 593 20.41 -2.85 19.59
C LEU A 593 20.06 -2.03 18.35
N GLY A 594 18.95 -1.28 18.35
CA GLY A 594 18.47 -0.52 17.21
C GLY A 594 17.51 -1.27 16.29
N MET A 595 16.99 -2.44 16.71
CA MET A 595 16.04 -3.21 15.93
C MET A 595 14.67 -2.50 15.88
N GLY A 596 14.24 -2.07 14.69
CA GLY A 596 12.92 -1.49 14.48
C GLY A 596 11.80 -2.54 14.37
N SER A 597 10.55 -2.08 14.38
CA SER A 597 9.37 -2.96 14.32
C SER A 597 9.36 -3.89 13.09
N LEU A 598 9.83 -3.43 11.93
CA LEU A 598 9.93 -4.27 10.73
C LEU A 598 11.01 -5.34 10.84
N MET A 599 12.11 -5.03 11.52
CA MET A 599 13.17 -6.01 11.77
C MET A 599 12.70 -7.12 12.73
N THR A 600 11.88 -6.78 13.73
CA THR A 600 11.27 -7.79 14.62
C THR A 600 10.32 -8.72 13.88
N VAL A 601 9.58 -8.22 12.88
CA VAL A 601 8.76 -9.07 11.98
C VAL A 601 9.62 -9.99 11.16
N ALA A 602 10.69 -9.46 10.57
CA ALA A 602 11.62 -10.26 9.77
C ALA A 602 12.29 -11.35 10.62
N LEU A 603 12.69 -11.02 11.85
CA LEU A 603 13.24 -11.98 12.80
C LEU A 603 12.24 -13.08 13.14
N LYS A 604 10.98 -12.71 13.45
CA LYS A 604 9.91 -13.68 13.72
C LYS A 604 9.73 -14.64 12.54
N ALA A 605 9.57 -14.12 11.32
CA ALA A 605 9.35 -14.93 10.11
C ALA A 605 10.51 -15.92 9.87
N ARG A 606 11.75 -15.48 10.03
CA ARG A 606 12.93 -16.34 9.88
C ARG A 606 12.99 -17.43 10.95
N LEU A 607 12.64 -17.10 12.19
CA LEU A 607 12.59 -18.09 13.29
C LEU A 607 11.45 -19.09 13.09
N GLU A 608 10.31 -18.67 12.53
CA GLU A 608 9.21 -19.57 12.15
C GLU A 608 9.62 -20.54 11.05
N GLU A 609 10.34 -20.06 10.03
CA GLU A 609 10.88 -20.85 8.93
C GLU A 609 11.92 -21.88 9.44
N ILE A 610 12.85 -21.43 10.28
CA ILE A 610 13.95 -22.27 10.79
C ILE A 610 13.47 -23.33 11.75
N PHE A 611 12.55 -23.00 12.66
CA PHE A 611 12.08 -23.93 13.67
C PHE A 611 10.78 -24.65 13.30
N GLY A 612 10.14 -24.28 12.19
CA GLY A 612 8.88 -24.90 11.73
C GLY A 612 7.72 -24.72 12.71
N VAL A 613 7.70 -23.62 13.48
CA VAL A 613 6.70 -23.35 14.51
C VAL A 613 6.08 -21.98 14.34
N SER A 614 4.78 -21.85 14.56
CA SER A 614 4.13 -20.52 14.58
C SER A 614 4.46 -19.78 15.87
N LEU A 615 4.85 -18.50 15.78
CA LEU A 615 5.27 -17.66 16.88
C LEU A 615 4.32 -16.47 17.07
N PRO A 616 4.10 -16.02 18.33
CA PRO A 616 3.25 -14.86 18.59
C PRO A 616 3.87 -13.58 18.00
N SER A 617 3.03 -12.63 17.58
CA SER A 617 3.46 -11.33 17.06
C SER A 617 4.19 -10.48 18.11
N THR A 618 3.91 -10.71 19.39
CA THR A 618 4.55 -10.05 20.53
C THR A 618 5.90 -10.66 20.94
N LEU A 619 6.38 -11.69 20.21
CA LEU A 619 7.56 -12.49 20.60
C LEU A 619 8.76 -11.64 21.04
N ALA A 620 9.12 -10.61 20.29
CA ALA A 620 10.29 -9.77 20.62
C ALA A 620 10.03 -8.77 21.75
N MET A 621 8.76 -8.54 22.12
CA MET A 621 8.38 -7.75 23.28
C MET A 621 8.37 -8.64 24.54
N ASP A 622 7.85 -9.86 24.40
CA ASP A 622 7.76 -10.82 25.52
C ASP A 622 9.14 -11.43 25.85
N TYR A 623 9.97 -11.59 24.84
CA TYR A 623 11.33 -12.14 24.93
C TYR A 623 12.32 -11.17 24.28
N PRO A 624 12.69 -10.08 24.96
CA PRO A 624 13.33 -8.92 24.34
C PRO A 624 14.82 -9.11 24.00
N SER A 625 15.43 -10.27 24.24
CA SER A 625 16.85 -10.54 23.95
C SER A 625 17.07 -11.92 23.35
N VAL A 626 18.24 -12.14 22.76
CA VAL A 626 18.65 -13.44 22.21
C VAL A 626 18.61 -14.53 23.30
N ALA A 627 19.05 -14.24 24.52
CA ALA A 627 19.02 -15.17 25.63
C ALA A 627 17.60 -15.53 26.09
N ALA A 628 16.70 -14.54 26.11
CA ALA A 628 15.29 -14.75 26.45
C ALA A 628 14.59 -15.62 25.40
N LEU A 629 14.82 -15.34 24.09
CA LEU A 629 14.31 -16.17 23.00
C LEU A 629 14.85 -17.59 23.03
N ALA A 630 16.13 -17.77 23.33
CA ALA A 630 16.73 -19.11 23.44
C ALA A 630 16.06 -19.93 24.55
N GLY A 631 15.76 -19.31 25.69
CA GLY A 631 15.00 -19.95 26.78
C GLY A 631 13.57 -20.33 26.38
N TYR A 632 12.88 -19.45 25.65
CA TYR A 632 11.56 -19.74 25.09
C TYR A 632 11.57 -20.95 24.13
N PHE A 633 12.51 -20.98 23.18
CA PHE A 633 12.62 -22.09 22.23
C PHE A 633 13.06 -23.38 22.92
N GLU A 634 13.94 -23.31 23.90
CA GLU A 634 14.35 -24.48 24.67
C GLU A 634 13.13 -25.16 25.30
N THR A 635 12.29 -24.43 26.00
CA THR A 635 11.07 -24.94 26.61
C THR A 635 10.08 -25.46 25.57
N ARG A 636 9.85 -24.70 24.49
CA ARG A 636 8.86 -25.01 23.44
C ARG A 636 9.23 -26.24 22.62
N LEU A 637 10.52 -26.43 22.33
CA LEU A 637 10.98 -27.52 21.46
C LEU A 637 11.20 -28.84 22.23
N THR A 638 11.36 -28.81 23.56
CA THR A 638 11.58 -30.02 24.36
C THR A 638 10.33 -30.62 24.98
N GLY A 639 9.20 -29.90 24.94
CA GLY A 639 7.92 -30.40 25.49
C GLY A 639 7.80 -30.37 27.01
N ASP A 640 8.72 -29.75 27.71
CA ASP A 640 8.65 -29.51 29.14
C ASP A 640 7.75 -28.31 29.43
N PHE A 641 6.44 -28.53 29.49
CA PHE A 641 5.43 -27.49 29.78
C PHE A 641 5.35 -27.16 31.30
N SER A 642 6.42 -27.23 32.03
CA SER A 642 6.50 -26.53 33.30
C SER A 642 6.74 -25.05 32.96
N VAL A 643 5.65 -24.26 32.96
CA VAL A 643 5.68 -22.81 32.83
C VAL A 643 6.65 -22.28 33.89
N PRO A 644 7.84 -21.72 33.51
CA PRO A 644 8.57 -20.94 34.48
C PRO A 644 7.71 -19.71 34.76
N PRO A 645 7.53 -19.30 36.02
CA PRO A 645 6.87 -18.05 36.33
C PRO A 645 7.61 -16.94 35.54
N VAL A 646 6.85 -16.12 34.86
CA VAL A 646 7.36 -14.83 34.30
C VAL A 646 8.13 -14.18 35.45
N PRO A 647 9.45 -13.95 35.36
CA PRO A 647 10.14 -13.21 36.37
C PRO A 647 9.43 -11.87 36.51
N PRO A 648 9.07 -11.41 37.70
CA PRO A 648 8.49 -10.11 37.86
C PRO A 648 9.45 -9.14 37.23
N VAL A 649 8.93 -8.33 36.29
CA VAL A 649 9.66 -7.18 35.75
C VAL A 649 10.27 -6.48 36.96
N PRO A 650 11.60 -6.35 37.07
CA PRO A 650 12.17 -5.60 38.20
C PRO A 650 11.54 -4.22 38.09
N ALA A 651 10.77 -3.84 39.13
CA ALA A 651 10.25 -2.50 39.22
C ALA A 651 11.43 -1.59 38.96
N ALA A 652 11.32 -0.77 37.91
CA ALA A 652 12.33 0.22 37.59
C ALA A 652 12.65 0.91 38.93
N PRO A 653 13.93 1.00 39.35
CA PRO A 653 14.25 1.70 40.56
C PRO A 653 13.63 3.07 40.42
N ALA A 654 12.81 3.44 41.40
CA ALA A 654 12.19 4.75 41.47
C ALA A 654 13.30 5.74 41.16
N ALA A 655 13.20 6.37 39.99
CA ALA A 655 14.16 7.36 39.57
C ALA A 655 14.17 8.40 40.67
N ALA A 656 15.26 8.41 41.40
CA ALA A 656 15.55 9.49 42.30
C ALA A 656 15.47 10.76 41.44
N ALA A 657 14.62 11.66 41.87
CA ALA A 657 14.55 13.00 41.29
C ALA A 657 15.94 13.59 41.30
N THR A 658 16.60 13.55 40.16
CA THR A 658 17.92 14.16 39.97
C THR A 658 17.83 15.17 38.86
N ALA A 659 18.04 16.40 39.32
CA ALA A 659 18.56 17.53 38.58
C ALA A 659 17.67 18.13 37.48
N VAL A 660 17.06 19.21 37.81
CA VAL A 660 16.71 20.35 36.96
C VAL A 660 17.84 20.56 35.94
N PRO A 661 17.55 20.63 34.64
CA PRO A 661 18.54 21.00 33.64
C PRO A 661 19.12 22.37 34.00
N ASP A 662 20.42 22.47 33.83
CA ASP A 662 21.24 23.63 34.11
C ASP A 662 20.59 24.91 33.57
N ALA A 663 20.30 25.84 34.48
CA ALA A 663 19.76 27.16 34.17
C ALA A 663 20.67 27.99 33.25
N GLY A 664 21.86 27.50 32.95
CA GLY A 664 22.81 28.07 32.00
C GLY A 664 22.45 27.86 30.55
N LEU A 665 21.89 26.66 30.22
CA LEU A 665 21.52 26.33 28.85
C LEU A 665 20.22 27.04 28.43
N ALA A 666 19.27 27.19 29.36
CA ALA A 666 18.02 27.92 29.11
C ALA A 666 18.29 29.43 28.86
N ARG A 667 19.22 30.03 29.57
CA ARG A 667 19.62 31.42 29.32
C ARG A 667 20.43 31.63 28.05
N ALA A 668 21.22 30.64 27.63
CA ALA A 668 21.97 30.73 26.37
C ALA A 668 21.04 30.60 25.12
N LEU A 669 19.86 29.98 25.26
CA LEU A 669 18.85 29.88 24.18
C LEU A 669 17.94 31.12 24.13
N GLU A 670 17.74 31.83 25.22
CA GLU A 670 16.94 33.07 25.26
C GLU A 670 17.66 34.30 24.67
N ASP A 671 18.98 34.24 24.52
CA ASP A 671 19.82 35.35 23.99
C ASP A 671 20.13 35.23 22.47
N LEU A 672 19.66 34.16 21.79
CA LEU A 672 19.82 34.00 20.33
C LEU A 672 18.63 34.59 19.58
N ALA A 673 18.89 35.32 18.50
CA ALA A 673 17.84 35.80 17.61
C ALA A 673 17.15 34.62 16.89
N ASP A 674 15.85 34.72 16.59
CA ASP A 674 15.03 33.65 16.00
C ASP A 674 15.64 33.02 14.73
N ASP A 675 16.41 33.77 13.97
CA ASP A 675 17.11 33.34 12.74
C ASP A 675 18.31 32.42 13.05
N GLU A 676 19.02 32.63 14.14
CA GLU A 676 20.20 31.86 14.56
C GLU A 676 19.79 30.51 15.17
N VAL A 677 18.63 30.44 15.84
CA VAL A 677 18.03 29.19 16.34
C VAL A 677 17.62 28.30 15.17
N GLY A 678 17.07 28.88 14.11
CA GLY A 678 16.70 28.18 12.89
C GLY A 678 17.88 27.58 12.15
N GLU A 679 19.01 28.30 12.06
CA GLU A 679 20.23 27.81 11.42
C GLU A 679 20.94 26.72 12.23
N ALA A 680 21.00 26.84 13.54
CA ALA A 680 21.59 25.84 14.43
C ALA A 680 20.78 24.52 14.39
N LEU A 681 19.46 24.59 14.43
CA LEU A 681 18.57 23.42 14.29
C LEU A 681 18.69 22.75 12.91
N ALA A 682 18.78 23.56 11.85
CA ALA A 682 18.98 23.05 10.49
C ALA A 682 20.37 22.43 10.27
N ALA A 683 21.39 22.88 10.97
CA ALA A 683 22.72 22.29 10.94
C ALA A 683 22.77 20.94 11.67
N GLU A 684 22.09 20.83 12.81
CA GLU A 684 22.03 19.59 13.59
C GLU A 684 21.16 18.52 12.90
N LEU A 685 20.04 18.91 12.26
CA LEU A 685 19.24 18.03 11.42
C LEU A 685 20.01 17.53 10.19
N ARG A 686 20.86 18.38 9.58
CA ARG A 686 21.74 17.94 8.48
C ARG A 686 22.83 16.98 8.95
N ALA A 687 23.36 17.15 10.15
CA ALA A 687 24.32 16.21 10.74
C ALA A 687 23.69 14.85 11.06
N LEU A 688 22.44 14.83 11.52
CA LEU A 688 21.68 13.60 11.78
C LEU A 688 21.28 12.86 10.50
N VAL A 689 21.01 13.57 9.41
CA VAL A 689 20.70 12.96 8.08
C VAL A 689 21.96 12.39 7.41
N LEU A 690 23.15 12.88 7.76
CA LEU A 690 24.43 12.33 7.26
C LEU A 690 24.92 11.11 8.07
N LEU A 691 24.28 10.79 9.19
CA LEU A 691 24.59 9.65 10.06
C LEU A 691 23.51 8.53 10.00
N SER A 692 22.46 8.71 9.21
CA SER A 692 21.42 7.73 8.90
C SER A 692 21.52 7.24 7.46
#